data_c1dfc234ac02368da33afbb485143fa2
#
_entry.id   c1dfc234ac02368da33afbb485143fa2
#
_cell.length_a   1.000
_cell.length_b   1.000
_cell.length_c   1.000
_cell.angle_alpha   90.00
_cell.angle_beta   90.00
_cell.angle_gamma   90.00
#
_symmetry.space_group_name_H-M   'P 1'
#
loop_
_entity.id
_entity.type
_entity.pdbx_description
1 polymer ?
#
loop_
_entity_poly.entity_id
_entity_poly.type
_entity_poly.pdbx_seq_one_letter_code
_entity_poly.pdbx_strand_id
1 'polypeptide(L)'
;MAKKDQVVDIPEKDENISEIDVSAEMRGSFLEYAVSVIYARALPDARDGLKPVQRRILFQMDQMGLRPDKGHVKSQRVVGEVMGKLHPHGDSAIYEALVRLAQPFNLRVPLVDGHANFGSLDDGPAAARYTEARMAPAALDLVTGLEEDTVDFVPNYDNQFMQPDVLPAAFPQLLVNGASGIAVGMATNIAPHNLSETIAGAIHLLDHPSATVTDLMRYIPGPDLPEGGVIVGLEGIKEAYESGRGAFKTRAKVQIERVTARKMGIIVTQLPYMVGPEKVIEKIKENANAGRLKGISSVQNLTDRIHGLRLVIEVKNGFNPEAVLQQLYQRTPLEDSFSINAVALVGGQPRTLGLKEMLQVFLDHRLDVTTRRSRFRLTKCEDRLHLVEGLLIAILDIDDVIAIIRSSDDAEIARERLMTAFDLSEAQANYILELRLRRLTKFSRIELETERDELMAKIASLREILEDPELLRVLVKKELREVSDRLGTPRRTLLLASTGTPVGAAASDDAALAALPSVSRSGKGLDLQIPDDPCVVVLSASGALARVEGGDPLEPGPRAASDGWRAQLSSTARSQVAVVTEDGIAHRIDVVDLPALPRFETGLSLAGAMPSSLLLHTDVPAVGLLDPEGEAVVAMGTARGTVKRLRPDVLQRDEWEVIALEDGDRLVGFDQCSDGADLVFVSSDAQLLRTPAAKVRPQGRTAGGMAGMKLNSGAEALGFWVVEAPIDAIVVTVAAALGALPGTGQTTVKVTPFECYPAKGRGGQGVRCQRFLRGEDRLDIAWVGTRPGRAASADGSPVELPQEDERRDGSGVPITFAIASIG
;
A
#
# COMPACT_ATOMS: atom_id res chain seq x y z
N MET A 1 12.79 37.62 83.68
CA MET A 1 13.44 36.34 83.72
C MET A 1 13.68 35.85 82.22
N ALA A 2 14.88 36.10 81.73
CA ALA A 2 15.26 35.71 80.36
C ALA A 2 15.76 34.25 80.39
N LYS A 3 15.14 33.36 79.55
CA LYS A 3 15.65 32.05 79.33
C LYS A 3 16.90 32.17 78.44
N LYS A 4 18.07 31.70 78.94
CA LYS A 4 19.27 31.45 78.15
C LYS A 4 19.00 30.29 77.21
N ASP A 5 19.12 30.55 75.91
CA ASP A 5 19.23 29.50 74.91
C ASP A 5 20.56 28.78 75.07
N GLN A 6 20.48 27.49 75.36
CA GLN A 6 21.66 26.63 75.34
C GLN A 6 22.00 26.36 73.84
N VAL A 7 23.10 26.91 73.39
CA VAL A 7 23.77 26.49 72.16
C VAL A 7 24.27 25.07 72.38
N VAL A 8 23.69 24.14 71.72
CA VAL A 8 24.21 22.75 71.68
C VAL A 8 25.48 22.79 70.80
N ASP A 9 26.60 22.60 71.37
CA ASP A 9 27.87 22.42 70.71
C ASP A 9 27.81 21.05 69.96
N ILE A 10 27.63 21.11 68.64
CA ILE A 10 27.71 19.95 67.78
C ILE A 10 29.22 19.74 67.57
N PRO A 11 29.79 18.58 67.93
CA PRO A 11 31.22 18.35 67.67
C PRO A 11 31.47 18.45 66.17
N GLU A 12 32.47 19.29 65.83
CA GLU A 12 33.06 19.33 64.48
C GLU A 12 33.46 17.92 64.11
N LYS A 13 32.72 17.22 63.28
CA LYS A 13 33.21 16.07 62.56
C LYS A 13 34.37 16.56 61.69
N ASP A 14 35.52 15.95 61.80
CA ASP A 14 36.59 16.06 60.88
C ASP A 14 36.06 15.69 59.48
N GLU A 15 35.51 16.67 58.81
CA GLU A 15 35.10 16.52 57.43
C GLU A 15 36.39 16.55 56.62
N ASN A 16 36.66 15.40 55.98
CA ASN A 16 37.80 15.26 55.09
C ASN A 16 37.46 16.01 53.76
N ILE A 17 37.48 17.33 53.82
CA ILE A 17 37.22 18.20 52.68
C ILE A 17 38.48 18.25 51.82
N SER A 18 38.41 17.67 50.61
CA SER A 18 39.45 17.84 49.61
C SER A 18 38.98 18.86 48.56
N GLU A 19 39.80 19.84 48.30
CA GLU A 19 39.55 20.78 47.22
C GLU A 19 39.77 20.09 45.87
N ILE A 20 38.70 20.02 45.06
CA ILE A 20 38.72 19.47 43.70
C ILE A 20 38.48 20.61 42.74
N ASP A 21 39.35 20.79 41.71
CA ASP A 21 39.08 21.70 40.60
C ASP A 21 37.83 21.24 39.83
N VAL A 22 36.83 22.08 39.81
CA VAL A 22 35.55 21.83 39.12
C VAL A 22 35.76 21.44 37.65
N SER A 23 36.71 22.05 36.98
CA SER A 23 37.03 21.74 35.58
C SER A 23 37.63 20.32 35.43
N ALA A 24 38.45 19.88 36.37
CA ALA A 24 39.04 18.53 36.38
C ALA A 24 38.00 17.49 36.68
N GLU A 25 37.12 17.70 37.70
CA GLU A 25 36.03 16.83 38.06
C GLU A 25 34.97 16.71 36.92
N MET A 26 34.59 17.81 36.35
CA MET A 26 33.67 17.81 35.21
C MET A 26 34.24 17.05 34.00
N ARG A 27 35.52 17.19 33.69
CA ARG A 27 36.17 16.43 32.60
C ARG A 27 36.19 14.95 32.91
N GLY A 28 36.55 14.53 34.14
CA GLY A 28 36.55 13.14 34.57
C GLY A 28 35.18 12.51 34.49
N SER A 29 34.20 13.11 35.14
CA SER A 29 32.81 12.64 35.18
C SER A 29 32.17 12.64 33.77
N PHE A 30 32.47 13.65 32.93
CA PHE A 30 31.96 13.68 31.53
C PHE A 30 32.60 12.56 30.69
N LEU A 31 33.88 12.27 30.87
CA LEU A 31 34.56 11.19 30.17
C LEU A 31 33.99 9.83 30.57
N GLU A 32 33.79 9.58 31.87
CA GLU A 32 33.18 8.35 32.36
C GLU A 32 31.76 8.17 31.85
N TYR A 33 30.95 9.24 31.87
CA TYR A 33 29.63 9.23 31.28
C TYR A 33 29.67 8.94 29.78
N ALA A 34 30.52 9.60 29.01
CA ALA A 34 30.69 9.39 27.58
C ALA A 34 31.06 7.94 27.26
N VAL A 35 32.02 7.37 27.98
CA VAL A 35 32.45 5.97 27.88
C VAL A 35 31.25 5.04 28.16
N SER A 36 30.55 5.26 29.27
CA SER A 36 29.38 4.46 29.63
C SER A 36 28.29 4.51 28.53
N VAL A 37 27.98 5.69 27.98
CA VAL A 37 26.96 5.82 26.93
C VAL A 37 27.40 5.14 25.64
N ILE A 38 28.66 5.22 25.26
CA ILE A 38 29.19 4.59 24.05
C ILE A 38 29.14 3.08 24.15
N TYR A 39 29.71 2.52 25.22
CA TYR A 39 29.92 1.06 25.37
C TYR A 39 28.74 0.29 25.96
N ALA A 40 27.98 0.92 26.86
CA ALA A 40 26.93 0.24 27.60
C ALA A 40 25.48 0.67 27.30
N ARG A 41 25.28 1.57 26.33
CA ARG A 41 23.90 2.09 26.07
C ARG A 41 23.53 2.26 24.60
N ALA A 42 24.28 3.08 23.84
CA ALA A 42 23.79 3.63 22.58
C ALA A 42 24.19 2.81 21.34
N LEU A 43 25.37 2.21 21.34
CA LEU A 43 25.91 1.51 20.18
C LEU A 43 25.62 0.01 20.24
N PRO A 44 25.29 -0.63 19.11
CA PRO A 44 25.19 -2.08 18.98
C PRO A 44 26.57 -2.71 18.87
N ASP A 45 26.73 -3.96 19.31
CA ASP A 45 27.89 -4.80 18.97
C ASP A 45 27.70 -5.32 17.53
N ALA A 46 28.77 -5.28 16.73
CA ALA A 46 28.69 -5.67 15.33
C ALA A 46 28.50 -7.19 15.15
N ARG A 47 28.82 -8.01 16.15
CA ARG A 47 28.68 -9.48 16.12
C ARG A 47 27.21 -9.92 16.17
N ASP A 48 26.42 -9.39 17.10
CA ASP A 48 25.01 -9.76 17.31
C ASP A 48 24.00 -8.66 16.96
N GLY A 49 24.47 -7.46 16.58
CA GLY A 49 23.63 -6.33 16.18
C GLY A 49 22.78 -5.72 17.29
N LEU A 50 23.04 -6.05 18.55
CA LEU A 50 22.21 -5.67 19.67
C LEU A 50 22.88 -4.65 20.59
N LYS A 51 22.07 -3.72 21.11
CA LYS A 51 22.45 -2.89 22.26
C LYS A 51 22.39 -3.70 23.53
N PRO A 52 23.15 -3.32 24.59
CA PRO A 52 23.18 -4.07 25.84
C PRO A 52 21.80 -4.33 26.46
N VAL A 53 20.89 -3.35 26.44
CA VAL A 53 19.53 -3.54 26.99
C VAL A 53 18.73 -4.57 26.17
N GLN A 54 18.85 -4.59 24.84
CA GLN A 54 18.16 -5.53 23.97
C GLN A 54 18.69 -6.96 24.20
N ARG A 55 20.01 -7.12 24.28
CA ARG A 55 20.67 -8.41 24.57
C ARG A 55 20.21 -8.97 25.92
N ARG A 56 20.17 -8.14 26.96
CA ARG A 56 19.71 -8.52 28.31
C ARG A 56 18.23 -8.91 28.33
N ILE A 57 17.38 -8.21 27.58
CA ILE A 57 15.97 -8.58 27.44
C ILE A 57 15.82 -9.98 26.83
N LEU A 58 16.48 -10.25 25.69
CA LEU A 58 16.37 -11.54 25.01
C LEU A 58 16.96 -12.67 25.85
N PHE A 59 18.13 -12.44 26.48
CA PHE A 59 18.74 -13.41 27.40
C PHE A 59 17.81 -13.71 28.57
N GLN A 60 17.24 -12.70 29.24
CA GLN A 60 16.33 -12.93 30.35
C GLN A 60 15.04 -13.63 29.93
N MET A 61 14.51 -13.33 28.75
CA MET A 61 13.34 -14.02 28.21
C MET A 61 13.64 -15.50 27.94
N ASP A 62 14.84 -15.83 27.48
CA ASP A 62 15.27 -17.21 27.28
C ASP A 62 15.41 -17.92 28.64
N GLN A 63 16.06 -17.32 29.63
CA GLN A 63 16.16 -17.85 31.00
C GLN A 63 14.81 -18.10 31.68
N MET A 64 13.80 -17.27 31.33
CA MET A 64 12.43 -17.46 31.80
C MET A 64 11.64 -18.51 30.98
N GLY A 65 12.25 -19.09 29.94
CA GLY A 65 11.63 -20.10 29.07
C GLY A 65 10.47 -19.55 28.24
N LEU A 66 10.48 -18.26 27.89
CA LEU A 66 9.41 -17.60 27.14
C LEU A 66 9.53 -17.86 25.62
N ARG A 67 9.46 -19.11 25.23
CA ARG A 67 9.59 -19.57 23.84
C ARG A 67 8.31 -19.33 23.03
N PRO A 68 8.36 -19.32 21.70
CA PRO A 68 7.19 -19.11 20.84
C PRO A 68 6.06 -20.12 21.01
N ASP A 69 6.37 -21.34 21.46
CA ASP A 69 5.41 -22.40 21.76
C ASP A 69 4.73 -22.28 23.14
N LYS A 70 5.17 -21.32 23.96
CA LYS A 70 4.62 -21.08 25.31
C LYS A 70 3.63 -19.91 25.31
N GLY A 71 2.86 -19.76 26.40
CA GLY A 71 1.98 -18.62 26.60
C GLY A 71 2.75 -17.31 26.79
N HIS A 72 2.12 -16.19 26.42
CA HIS A 72 2.63 -14.86 26.75
C HIS A 72 2.60 -14.59 28.25
N VAL A 73 3.52 -13.76 28.74
CA VAL A 73 3.55 -13.27 30.12
C VAL A 73 3.43 -11.75 30.13
N LYS A 74 2.98 -11.15 31.23
CA LYS A 74 2.95 -9.70 31.37
C LYS A 74 4.30 -9.08 31.11
N SER A 75 4.37 -8.06 30.25
CA SER A 75 5.61 -7.34 29.91
C SER A 75 6.29 -6.79 31.16
N GLN A 76 5.51 -6.34 32.14
CA GLN A 76 6.02 -5.87 33.43
C GLN A 76 6.87 -6.91 34.17
N ARG A 77 6.56 -8.22 34.02
CA ARG A 77 7.35 -9.30 34.63
C ARG A 77 8.72 -9.39 33.97
N VAL A 78 8.78 -9.33 32.63
CA VAL A 78 10.05 -9.33 31.88
C VAL A 78 10.90 -8.12 32.29
N VAL A 79 10.28 -6.93 32.30
CA VAL A 79 10.95 -5.68 32.69
C VAL A 79 11.52 -5.76 34.10
N GLY A 80 10.74 -6.27 35.06
CA GLY A 80 11.19 -6.44 36.46
C GLY A 80 12.36 -7.38 36.62
N GLU A 81 12.35 -8.51 35.93
CA GLU A 81 13.45 -9.50 35.97
C GLU A 81 14.74 -8.94 35.32
N VAL A 82 14.62 -8.23 34.20
CA VAL A 82 15.75 -7.57 33.54
C VAL A 82 16.35 -6.48 34.42
N MET A 83 15.49 -5.64 35.00
CA MET A 83 15.91 -4.53 35.88
C MET A 83 16.62 -5.04 37.14
N GLY A 84 16.05 -6.05 37.76
CA GLY A 84 16.57 -6.57 39.01
C GLY A 84 17.88 -7.35 38.88
N LYS A 85 18.07 -8.06 37.78
CA LYS A 85 19.22 -8.98 37.62
C LYS A 85 20.32 -8.47 36.71
N LEU A 86 20.00 -7.71 35.65
CA LEU A 86 20.94 -7.46 34.56
C LEU A 86 21.15 -6.00 34.22
N HIS A 87 20.12 -5.14 34.37
CA HIS A 87 20.13 -3.77 33.82
C HIS A 87 19.61 -2.76 34.85
N PRO A 88 20.50 -2.12 35.66
CA PRO A 88 20.11 -1.25 36.75
C PRO A 88 19.70 0.15 36.30
N HIS A 89 18.65 0.22 35.46
CA HIS A 89 18.11 1.47 34.92
C HIS A 89 16.58 1.49 35.04
N GLY A 90 15.95 2.63 34.76
CA GLY A 90 14.51 2.79 34.90
C GLY A 90 13.70 1.77 34.06
N ASP A 91 12.62 1.30 34.65
CA ASP A 91 11.70 0.32 34.05
C ASP A 91 11.10 0.82 32.71
N SER A 92 10.83 2.12 32.61
CA SER A 92 10.33 2.72 31.38
C SER A 92 11.27 2.54 30.18
N ALA A 93 12.59 2.73 30.40
CA ALA A 93 13.58 2.56 29.33
C ALA A 93 13.70 1.09 28.88
N ILE A 94 13.60 0.13 29.81
CA ILE A 94 13.60 -1.30 29.51
C ILE A 94 12.31 -1.66 28.75
N TYR A 95 11.16 -1.15 29.20
CA TYR A 95 9.89 -1.41 28.53
C TYR A 95 9.86 -0.84 27.11
N GLU A 96 10.31 0.39 26.89
CA GLU A 96 10.42 0.96 25.55
C GLU A 96 11.32 0.13 24.62
N ALA A 97 12.44 -0.39 25.14
CA ALA A 97 13.29 -1.28 24.37
C ALA A 97 12.58 -2.60 24.01
N LEU A 98 11.86 -3.21 24.96
CA LEU A 98 11.04 -4.40 24.74
C LEU A 98 9.97 -4.15 23.68
N VAL A 99 9.27 -3.01 23.77
CA VAL A 99 8.24 -2.60 22.80
C VAL A 99 8.83 -2.49 21.39
N ARG A 100 9.98 -1.81 21.25
CA ARG A 100 10.62 -1.66 19.93
C ARG A 100 11.02 -3.01 19.31
N LEU A 101 11.41 -3.99 20.13
CA LEU A 101 11.70 -5.35 19.65
C LEU A 101 10.46 -6.11 19.13
N ALA A 102 9.26 -5.68 19.52
CA ALA A 102 7.98 -6.27 19.09
C ALA A 102 7.31 -5.55 17.91
N GLN A 103 7.74 -4.33 17.57
CA GLN A 103 7.05 -3.49 16.59
C GLN A 103 7.43 -3.87 15.14
N PRO A 104 6.48 -4.35 14.30
CA PRO A 104 6.77 -4.77 12.93
C PRO A 104 7.04 -3.59 11.97
N PHE A 105 6.68 -2.36 12.34
CA PHE A 105 7.01 -1.15 11.59
C PHE A 105 8.41 -0.59 11.95
N ASN A 106 9.00 -1.03 13.06
CA ASN A 106 10.34 -0.63 13.51
C ASN A 106 11.41 -1.64 13.09
N LEU A 107 11.15 -2.94 13.23
CA LEU A 107 12.07 -4.02 12.89
C LEU A 107 11.60 -4.77 11.63
N ARG A 108 12.54 -5.05 10.73
CA ARG A 108 12.27 -5.88 9.53
C ARG A 108 11.90 -7.32 9.91
N VAL A 109 12.52 -7.82 10.98
CA VAL A 109 12.24 -9.12 11.59
C VAL A 109 12.10 -8.90 13.11
N PRO A 110 10.88 -8.80 13.64
CA PRO A 110 10.64 -8.64 15.07
C PRO A 110 11.22 -9.78 15.89
N LEU A 111 11.75 -9.46 17.08
CA LEU A 111 12.37 -10.40 18.01
C LEU A 111 11.48 -10.75 19.21
N VAL A 112 10.45 -9.97 19.44
CA VAL A 112 9.44 -10.19 20.49
C VAL A 112 8.08 -10.35 19.84
N ASP A 113 7.33 -11.35 20.27
CA ASP A 113 5.92 -11.53 19.95
C ASP A 113 5.09 -10.91 21.06
N GLY A 114 4.46 -9.78 20.74
CA GLY A 114 3.68 -8.97 21.67
C GLY A 114 2.18 -9.21 21.53
N HIS A 115 1.48 -9.33 22.66
CA HIS A 115 0.03 -9.38 22.72
C HIS A 115 -0.55 -8.14 23.40
N ALA A 116 -1.60 -7.54 22.87
CA ALA A 116 -2.24 -6.26 23.16
C ALA A 116 -1.62 -5.09 22.36
N ASN A 117 -1.80 -3.84 22.83
CA ASN A 117 -1.37 -2.64 22.11
C ASN A 117 0.11 -2.32 22.37
N PHE A 118 0.96 -2.59 21.40
CA PHE A 118 2.38 -2.21 21.40
C PHE A 118 2.64 -0.88 20.67
N GLY A 119 1.61 -0.06 20.45
CA GLY A 119 1.71 1.24 19.79
C GLY A 119 1.65 1.16 18.26
N SER A 120 1.67 2.33 17.67
CA SER A 120 1.77 2.58 16.22
C SER A 120 2.86 3.63 15.97
N LEU A 121 2.97 4.12 14.74
CA LEU A 121 3.90 5.22 14.43
C LEU A 121 3.46 6.57 15.03
N ASP A 122 2.15 6.73 15.28
CA ASP A 122 1.58 7.96 15.82
C ASP A 122 1.24 7.87 17.32
N ASP A 123 0.89 6.65 17.80
CA ASP A 123 0.45 6.43 19.16
C ASP A 123 1.42 5.55 19.94
N GLY A 124 1.66 5.90 21.20
CA GLY A 124 2.48 5.11 22.12
C GLY A 124 1.83 3.78 22.52
N PRO A 125 2.61 2.85 23.06
CA PRO A 125 2.10 1.57 23.56
C PRO A 125 1.28 1.73 24.83
N ALA A 126 0.43 0.73 25.13
CA ALA A 126 -0.19 0.61 26.43
C ALA A 126 0.86 0.34 27.52
N ALA A 127 0.57 0.66 28.78
CA ALA A 127 1.50 0.42 29.89
C ALA A 127 1.84 -1.07 30.06
N ALA A 128 3.06 -1.36 30.53
CA ALA A 128 3.64 -2.70 30.64
C ALA A 128 2.80 -3.72 31.41
N ARG A 129 1.92 -3.26 32.33
CA ARG A 129 0.99 -4.10 33.08
C ARG A 129 -0.17 -4.64 32.24
N TYR A 130 -0.46 -4.01 31.07
CA TYR A 130 -1.54 -4.42 30.17
C TYR A 130 -1.04 -5.26 29.00
N THR A 131 0.19 -5.06 28.56
CA THR A 131 0.79 -5.81 27.45
C THR A 131 1.39 -7.12 27.94
N GLU A 132 1.50 -8.08 27.00
CA GLU A 132 2.10 -9.39 27.24
C GLU A 132 3.12 -9.68 26.13
N ALA A 133 4.18 -10.42 26.48
CA ALA A 133 5.27 -10.68 25.57
C ALA A 133 5.80 -12.12 25.74
N ARG A 134 6.34 -12.64 24.64
CA ARG A 134 7.20 -13.83 24.56
C ARG A 134 8.22 -13.62 23.44
N MET A 135 9.20 -14.51 23.31
CA MET A 135 10.14 -14.44 22.19
C MET A 135 9.42 -14.75 20.86
N ALA A 136 9.75 -14.00 19.82
CA ALA A 136 9.40 -14.36 18.45
C ALA A 136 10.31 -15.48 17.92
N PRO A 137 9.91 -16.23 16.88
CA PRO A 137 10.73 -17.31 16.31
C PRO A 137 12.17 -16.89 15.98
N ALA A 138 12.36 -15.68 15.43
CA ALA A 138 13.69 -15.16 15.09
C ALA A 138 14.61 -14.91 16.32
N ALA A 139 14.04 -14.65 17.49
CA ALA A 139 14.85 -14.49 18.70
C ALA A 139 15.53 -15.79 19.13
N LEU A 140 14.92 -16.94 18.85
CA LEU A 140 15.55 -18.24 19.14
C LEU A 140 16.87 -18.41 18.37
N ASP A 141 16.93 -17.90 17.13
CA ASP A 141 18.14 -17.96 16.31
C ASP A 141 19.28 -17.07 16.84
N LEU A 142 18.95 -16.12 17.71
CA LEU A 142 19.97 -15.29 18.37
C LEU A 142 20.50 -15.91 19.67
N VAL A 143 19.67 -16.68 20.41
CA VAL A 143 20.01 -17.18 21.74
C VAL A 143 20.37 -18.68 21.77
N THR A 144 20.04 -19.45 20.71
CA THR A 144 20.28 -20.89 20.68
C THR A 144 21.78 -21.22 20.83
N GLY A 145 22.09 -22.12 21.78
CA GLY A 145 23.44 -22.59 22.06
C GLY A 145 24.17 -21.83 23.17
N LEU A 146 23.51 -20.92 23.90
CA LEU A 146 24.13 -20.22 25.05
C LEU A 146 24.65 -21.18 26.12
N GLU A 147 24.03 -22.34 26.29
CA GLU A 147 24.46 -23.40 27.21
C GLU A 147 25.59 -24.28 26.67
N GLU A 148 26.02 -24.08 25.43
CA GLU A 148 27.04 -24.90 24.76
C GLU A 148 28.41 -24.21 24.64
N ASP A 149 28.75 -23.33 25.58
CA ASP A 149 30.01 -22.57 25.61
C ASP A 149 30.33 -21.80 24.33
N THR A 150 29.29 -21.29 23.64
CA THR A 150 29.41 -20.62 22.35
C THR A 150 29.93 -19.20 22.42
N VAL A 151 29.73 -18.53 23.56
CA VAL A 151 30.10 -17.13 23.81
C VAL A 151 30.61 -16.97 25.24
N ASP A 152 31.34 -15.89 25.48
CA ASP A 152 31.84 -15.57 26.83
C ASP A 152 30.74 -15.00 27.71
N PHE A 153 30.77 -15.33 28.98
CA PHE A 153 29.91 -14.79 30.00
C PHE A 153 30.69 -13.84 30.90
N VAL A 154 30.10 -12.71 31.18
CA VAL A 154 30.64 -11.66 32.04
C VAL A 154 29.72 -11.44 33.25
N PRO A 155 30.25 -11.00 34.42
CA PRO A 155 29.39 -10.67 35.54
C PRO A 155 28.47 -9.49 35.23
N ASN A 156 27.31 -9.47 35.89
CA ASN A 156 26.41 -8.31 35.88
C ASN A 156 26.97 -7.18 36.77
N TYR A 157 26.17 -6.09 36.94
CA TYR A 157 26.53 -4.87 37.64
C TYR A 157 26.93 -5.08 39.15
N ASP A 158 26.41 -6.13 39.80
CA ASP A 158 26.65 -6.46 41.23
C ASP A 158 27.45 -7.76 41.45
N ASN A 159 27.95 -8.37 40.39
CA ASN A 159 28.68 -9.64 40.36
C ASN A 159 27.89 -10.85 40.89
N GLN A 160 26.53 -10.79 40.97
CA GLN A 160 25.73 -11.91 41.46
C GLN A 160 25.26 -12.84 40.33
N PHE A 161 25.14 -12.35 39.11
CA PHE A 161 24.68 -13.11 37.98
C PHE A 161 25.67 -12.98 36.81
N MET A 162 25.78 -14.06 36.04
CA MET A 162 26.50 -14.06 34.77
C MET A 162 25.58 -13.77 33.61
N GLN A 163 26.02 -12.99 32.64
CA GLN A 163 25.31 -12.63 31.43
C GLN A 163 26.22 -12.79 30.22
N PRO A 164 25.69 -13.11 29.04
CA PRO A 164 26.49 -13.22 27.82
C PRO A 164 27.03 -11.84 27.40
N ASP A 165 28.33 -11.78 27.06
CA ASP A 165 28.96 -10.60 26.48
C ASP A 165 28.30 -10.25 25.13
N VAL A 166 28.03 -11.28 24.34
CA VAL A 166 27.35 -11.22 23.02
C VAL A 166 26.48 -12.45 22.86
N LEU A 167 25.44 -12.39 22.00
CA LEU A 167 24.64 -13.57 21.68
C LEU A 167 25.25 -14.36 20.51
N PRO A 168 24.97 -15.68 20.41
CA PRO A 168 25.49 -16.54 19.34
C PRO A 168 25.09 -16.10 17.92
N ALA A 169 23.91 -15.46 17.74
CA ALA A 169 23.40 -14.85 16.51
C ALA A 169 23.55 -15.68 15.24
N ALA A 170 22.51 -16.44 14.87
CA ALA A 170 22.55 -17.30 13.69
C ALA A 170 22.31 -16.54 12.35
N PHE A 171 22.01 -15.25 12.39
CA PHE A 171 21.87 -14.39 11.19
C PHE A 171 22.43 -12.99 11.49
N PRO A 172 22.80 -12.21 10.45
CA PRO A 172 23.43 -10.91 10.60
C PRO A 172 22.42 -9.83 11.05
N GLN A 173 22.05 -9.87 12.32
CA GLN A 173 21.01 -9.05 12.96
C GLN A 173 21.25 -7.56 12.76
N LEU A 174 22.50 -7.09 12.81
CA LEU A 174 22.86 -5.68 12.61
C LEU A 174 22.38 -5.13 11.27
N LEU A 175 22.53 -5.92 10.21
CA LEU A 175 22.07 -5.54 8.87
C LEU A 175 20.57 -5.77 8.70
N VAL A 176 20.05 -6.90 9.19
CA VAL A 176 18.65 -7.28 8.98
C VAL A 176 17.69 -6.27 9.62
N ASN A 177 17.92 -5.91 10.87
CA ASN A 177 17.03 -4.98 11.59
C ASN A 177 17.60 -3.56 11.69
N GLY A 178 18.87 -3.37 11.33
CA GLY A 178 19.51 -2.08 11.51
C GLY A 178 19.68 -1.70 12.98
N ALA A 179 20.12 -0.48 13.20
CA ALA A 179 20.24 0.11 14.55
C ALA A 179 20.22 1.63 14.47
N SER A 180 19.62 2.30 15.46
CA SER A 180 19.67 3.75 15.61
C SER A 180 20.01 4.09 17.05
N GLY A 181 20.94 5.00 17.28
CA GLY A 181 21.38 5.39 18.63
C GLY A 181 22.19 6.68 18.63
N ILE A 182 22.03 7.46 19.69
CA ILE A 182 22.75 8.72 19.90
C ILE A 182 23.65 8.55 21.11
N ALA A 183 24.96 8.57 20.90
CA ALA A 183 25.97 8.55 21.94
C ALA A 183 26.59 9.94 22.13
N VAL A 184 27.58 10.05 23.02
CA VAL A 184 28.34 11.29 23.20
C VAL A 184 29.37 11.39 22.08
N GLY A 185 29.32 12.45 21.29
CA GLY A 185 30.24 12.70 20.20
C GLY A 185 30.05 11.84 18.95
N MET A 186 29.11 10.90 18.94
CA MET A 186 28.81 10.06 17.78
C MET A 186 27.38 9.53 17.80
N ALA A 187 26.87 9.14 16.64
CA ALA A 187 25.57 8.51 16.50
C ALA A 187 25.67 7.34 15.53
N THR A 188 24.79 6.38 15.69
CA THR A 188 24.62 5.29 14.72
C THR A 188 23.22 5.36 14.10
N ASN A 189 23.13 5.08 12.79
CA ASN A 189 21.86 4.96 12.08
C ASN A 189 22.07 4.00 10.89
N ILE A 190 21.71 2.75 11.09
CA ILE A 190 21.89 1.67 10.12
C ILE A 190 20.50 1.26 9.64
N ALA A 191 20.30 1.30 8.33
CA ALA A 191 19.03 0.92 7.71
C ALA A 191 18.81 -0.60 7.77
N PRO A 192 17.57 -1.07 7.92
CA PRO A 192 17.24 -2.50 7.87
C PRO A 192 17.32 -3.06 6.44
N HIS A 193 17.60 -4.37 6.33
CA HIS A 193 17.76 -5.08 5.07
C HIS A 193 16.95 -6.36 5.03
N ASN A 194 16.77 -6.93 3.84
CA ASN A 194 16.10 -8.20 3.66
C ASN A 194 16.97 -9.35 4.22
N LEU A 195 16.37 -10.23 5.02
CA LEU A 195 17.07 -11.35 5.66
C LEU A 195 17.70 -12.31 4.63
N SER A 196 16.92 -12.74 3.63
CA SER A 196 17.38 -13.71 2.63
C SER A 196 18.49 -13.13 1.75
N GLU A 197 18.37 -11.85 1.36
CA GLU A 197 19.40 -11.15 0.61
C GLU A 197 20.70 -10.99 1.42
N THR A 198 20.57 -10.64 2.69
CA THR A 198 21.73 -10.45 3.59
C THR A 198 22.45 -11.78 3.84
N ILE A 199 21.70 -12.86 4.04
CA ILE A 199 22.27 -14.21 4.17
C ILE A 199 22.93 -14.65 2.85
N ALA A 200 22.31 -14.41 1.71
CA ALA A 200 22.91 -14.74 0.40
C ALA A 200 24.23 -13.98 0.17
N GLY A 201 24.28 -12.70 0.54
CA GLY A 201 25.50 -11.89 0.51
C GLY A 201 26.58 -12.42 1.47
N ALA A 202 26.20 -12.83 2.69
CA ALA A 202 27.10 -13.43 3.67
C ALA A 202 27.69 -14.75 3.17
N ILE A 203 26.87 -15.62 2.59
CA ILE A 203 27.32 -16.87 1.99
C ILE A 203 28.28 -16.61 0.82
N HIS A 204 27.95 -15.64 -0.05
CA HIS A 204 28.85 -15.28 -1.14
C HIS A 204 30.21 -14.76 -0.63
N LEU A 205 30.23 -13.95 0.41
CA LEU A 205 31.47 -13.45 1.02
C LEU A 205 32.29 -14.56 1.66
N LEU A 206 31.62 -15.56 2.27
CA LEU A 206 32.29 -16.73 2.87
C LEU A 206 32.98 -17.58 1.80
N ASP A 207 32.36 -17.73 0.62
CA ASP A 207 32.93 -18.46 -0.52
C ASP A 207 34.00 -17.63 -1.28
N HIS A 208 33.88 -16.31 -1.28
CA HIS A 208 34.73 -15.38 -2.02
C HIS A 208 35.21 -14.23 -1.09
N PRO A 209 36.21 -14.46 -0.21
CA PRO A 209 36.66 -13.44 0.76
C PRO A 209 37.16 -12.14 0.11
N SER A 210 37.61 -12.21 -1.16
CA SER A 210 38.05 -11.06 -1.95
C SER A 210 36.92 -10.28 -2.62
N ALA A 211 35.64 -10.70 -2.48
CA ALA A 211 34.49 -10.05 -3.10
C ALA A 211 34.47 -8.54 -2.79
N THR A 212 34.16 -7.76 -3.81
CA THR A 212 34.02 -6.30 -3.69
C THR A 212 32.62 -5.93 -3.20
N VAL A 213 32.45 -4.68 -2.77
CA VAL A 213 31.09 -4.16 -2.43
C VAL A 213 30.13 -4.27 -3.63
N THR A 214 30.62 -4.04 -4.84
CA THR A 214 29.81 -4.17 -6.06
C THR A 214 29.34 -5.62 -6.30
N ASP A 215 30.15 -6.61 -5.97
CA ASP A 215 29.74 -8.02 -6.05
C ASP A 215 28.68 -8.35 -4.99
N LEU A 216 28.84 -7.84 -3.77
CA LEU A 216 27.86 -8.00 -2.68
C LEU A 216 26.53 -7.32 -3.01
N MET A 217 26.52 -6.18 -3.69
CA MET A 217 25.31 -5.47 -4.12
C MET A 217 24.46 -6.26 -5.13
N ARG A 218 24.99 -7.30 -5.77
CA ARG A 218 24.17 -8.22 -6.59
C ARG A 218 23.22 -9.06 -5.74
N TYR A 219 23.58 -9.29 -4.48
CA TYR A 219 22.77 -10.03 -3.50
C TYR A 219 22.01 -9.09 -2.56
N ILE A 220 22.63 -7.97 -2.17
CA ILE A 220 22.08 -6.97 -1.24
C ILE A 220 22.01 -5.62 -2.00
N PRO A 221 21.03 -5.43 -2.89
CA PRO A 221 20.99 -4.24 -3.76
C PRO A 221 20.69 -2.95 -3.00
N GLY A 222 20.15 -3.03 -1.79
CA GLY A 222 19.82 -1.87 -0.96
C GLY A 222 19.02 -2.26 0.28
N PRO A 223 18.74 -1.31 1.17
CA PRO A 223 17.88 -1.50 2.34
C PRO A 223 16.50 -2.06 1.98
N ASP A 224 15.89 -2.76 2.92
CA ASP A 224 14.52 -3.28 2.81
C ASP A 224 13.74 -2.88 4.06
N LEU A 225 12.98 -1.81 3.94
CA LEU A 225 12.31 -1.15 5.06
C LEU A 225 11.09 -1.96 5.54
N PRO A 226 10.79 -1.97 6.84
CA PRO A 226 9.75 -2.80 7.45
C PRO A 226 8.36 -2.65 6.81
N GLU A 227 7.95 -1.43 6.47
CA GLU A 227 6.64 -1.13 5.87
C GLU A 227 6.71 -0.97 4.33
N GLY A 228 7.87 -1.19 3.72
CA GLY A 228 8.06 -1.05 2.29
C GLY A 228 8.38 0.39 1.87
N GLY A 229 7.55 0.98 1.00
CA GLY A 229 7.83 2.26 0.37
C GLY A 229 8.78 2.14 -0.82
N VAL A 230 9.31 3.27 -1.25
CA VAL A 230 10.20 3.36 -2.42
C VAL A 230 11.49 4.07 -2.05
N ILE A 231 12.62 3.50 -2.42
CA ILE A 231 13.93 4.17 -2.33
C ILE A 231 14.29 4.73 -3.70
N VAL A 232 14.68 6.01 -3.76
CA VAL A 232 15.03 6.72 -4.99
C VAL A 232 16.50 7.15 -4.94
N GLY A 233 17.27 6.69 -5.94
CA GLY A 233 18.70 6.94 -6.02
C GLY A 233 19.51 5.92 -5.20
N LEU A 234 20.40 5.17 -5.85
CA LEU A 234 21.20 4.12 -5.22
C LEU A 234 22.64 4.55 -4.94
N GLU A 235 23.03 5.72 -5.40
CA GLU A 235 24.41 6.24 -5.29
C GLU A 235 24.81 6.41 -3.82
N GLY A 236 23.94 7.01 -3.01
CA GLY A 236 24.21 7.19 -1.58
C GLY A 236 24.19 5.88 -0.79
N ILE A 237 23.47 4.85 -1.28
CA ILE A 237 23.54 3.50 -0.70
C ILE A 237 24.88 2.85 -1.00
N LYS A 238 25.36 2.96 -2.24
CA LYS A 238 26.68 2.46 -2.63
C LYS A 238 27.78 3.12 -1.80
N GLU A 239 27.73 4.45 -1.65
CA GLU A 239 28.66 5.20 -0.79
C GLU A 239 28.62 4.71 0.66
N ALA A 240 27.42 4.49 1.21
CA ALA A 240 27.24 3.95 2.55
C ALA A 240 27.80 2.51 2.70
N TYR A 241 27.65 1.68 1.69
CA TYR A 241 28.18 0.33 1.69
C TYR A 241 29.71 0.29 1.58
N GLU A 242 30.32 1.26 0.92
CA GLU A 242 31.78 1.39 0.81
C GLU A 242 32.39 2.04 2.06
N SER A 243 31.80 3.11 2.58
CA SER A 243 32.40 3.96 3.62
C SER A 243 31.71 3.88 4.99
N GLY A 244 30.55 3.25 5.09
CA GLY A 244 29.67 3.30 6.27
C GLY A 244 28.89 4.60 6.42
N ARG A 245 28.97 5.54 5.47
CA ARG A 245 28.25 6.82 5.48
C ARG A 245 27.64 7.11 4.11
N GLY A 246 26.40 7.57 4.11
CA GLY A 246 25.69 7.93 2.89
C GLY A 246 24.27 8.35 3.19
N ALA A 247 23.52 8.75 2.17
CA ALA A 247 22.12 9.13 2.35
C ALA A 247 21.30 8.72 1.11
N PHE A 248 20.06 8.32 1.34
CA PHE A 248 19.11 8.01 0.27
C PHE A 248 17.74 8.63 0.58
N LYS A 249 16.92 8.77 -0.47
CA LYS A 249 15.56 9.27 -0.32
C LYS A 249 14.57 8.11 -0.27
N THR A 250 13.62 8.21 0.66
CA THR A 250 12.48 7.31 0.77
C THR A 250 11.23 8.06 0.34
N ARG A 251 10.38 7.42 -0.45
CA ARG A 251 9.08 7.95 -0.89
C ARG A 251 7.96 7.02 -0.49
N ALA A 252 6.80 7.62 -0.25
CA ALA A 252 5.55 6.90 -0.12
C ALA A 252 5.22 6.14 -1.41
N LYS A 253 4.61 4.96 -1.28
CA LYS A 253 3.98 4.27 -2.41
C LYS A 253 2.58 4.83 -2.59
N VAL A 254 2.30 5.33 -3.78
CA VAL A 254 1.05 6.01 -4.09
C VAL A 254 0.43 5.49 -5.39
N GLN A 255 -0.90 5.63 -5.48
CA GLN A 255 -1.69 5.37 -6.69
C GLN A 255 -2.60 6.57 -6.94
N ILE A 256 -2.86 6.89 -8.20
CA ILE A 256 -3.81 7.94 -8.58
C ILE A 256 -5.07 7.24 -9.09
N GLU A 257 -6.17 7.40 -8.36
CA GLU A 257 -7.43 6.75 -8.65
C GLU A 257 -8.58 7.75 -8.63
N ARG A 258 -9.68 7.41 -9.29
CA ARG A 258 -10.94 8.14 -9.16
C ARG A 258 -11.62 7.74 -7.84
N VAL A 259 -11.69 8.66 -6.89
CA VAL A 259 -12.27 8.43 -5.56
C VAL A 259 -13.80 8.61 -5.59
N THR A 260 -14.28 9.57 -6.35
CA THR A 260 -15.71 9.79 -6.60
C THR A 260 -15.94 9.99 -8.09
N ALA A 261 -17.21 10.02 -8.53
CA ALA A 261 -17.54 10.31 -9.93
C ALA A 261 -16.89 11.60 -10.46
N ARG A 262 -16.62 12.57 -9.59
CA ARG A 262 -16.12 13.93 -9.92
C ARG A 262 -14.71 14.24 -9.42
N LYS A 263 -14.06 13.35 -8.63
CA LYS A 263 -12.78 13.68 -8.00
C LYS A 263 -11.73 12.59 -8.17
N MET A 264 -10.55 13.02 -8.58
CA MET A 264 -9.34 12.22 -8.51
C MET A 264 -8.73 12.28 -7.11
N GLY A 265 -8.10 11.21 -6.68
CA GLY A 265 -7.39 11.14 -5.42
C GLY A 265 -6.03 10.49 -5.54
N ILE A 266 -5.13 10.91 -4.68
CA ILE A 266 -3.83 10.30 -4.46
C ILE A 266 -3.99 9.37 -3.26
N ILE A 267 -3.92 8.06 -3.50
CA ILE A 267 -4.05 7.03 -2.48
C ILE A 267 -2.66 6.62 -2.03
N VAL A 268 -2.35 6.84 -0.76
CA VAL A 268 -1.08 6.42 -0.15
C VAL A 268 -1.27 5.07 0.51
N THR A 269 -0.52 4.06 0.08
CA THR A 269 -0.59 2.68 0.58
C THR A 269 0.61 2.28 1.43
N GLN A 270 1.75 2.98 1.29
CA GLN A 270 2.94 2.80 2.12
C GLN A 270 3.59 4.17 2.36
N LEU A 271 4.12 4.40 3.55
CA LEU A 271 4.80 5.63 3.93
C LEU A 271 6.32 5.43 3.99
N PRO A 272 7.12 6.51 3.97
CA PRO A 272 8.52 6.45 4.31
C PRO A 272 8.77 5.87 5.70
N TYR A 273 9.92 5.22 5.89
CA TYR A 273 10.29 4.56 7.15
C TYR A 273 10.18 5.49 8.36
N MET A 274 9.51 5.04 9.40
CA MET A 274 9.27 5.78 10.66
C MET A 274 8.43 7.07 10.49
N VAL A 275 7.62 7.16 9.45
CA VAL A 275 6.68 8.26 9.23
C VAL A 275 5.25 7.78 9.45
N GLY A 276 4.55 8.37 10.43
CA GLY A 276 3.14 8.07 10.71
C GLY A 276 2.18 8.85 9.82
N PRO A 277 0.97 8.31 9.54
CA PRO A 277 -0.04 8.98 8.73
C PRO A 277 -0.53 10.31 9.32
N GLU A 278 -0.65 10.43 10.63
CA GLU A 278 -1.10 11.67 11.27
C GLU A 278 -0.10 12.81 11.08
N LYS A 279 1.20 12.53 11.15
CA LYS A 279 2.27 13.50 10.86
C LYS A 279 2.19 14.01 9.41
N VAL A 280 1.85 13.13 8.46
CA VAL A 280 1.65 13.54 7.05
C VAL A 280 0.44 14.44 6.92
N ILE A 281 -0.70 14.07 7.53
CA ILE A 281 -1.94 14.85 7.53
C ILE A 281 -1.71 16.24 8.12
N GLU A 282 -1.03 16.31 9.27
CA GLU A 282 -0.69 17.58 9.93
C GLU A 282 0.13 18.48 8.99
N LYS A 283 1.17 17.93 8.35
CA LYS A 283 2.02 18.70 7.43
C LYS A 283 1.29 19.13 6.15
N ILE A 284 0.37 18.33 5.64
CA ILE A 284 -0.51 18.72 4.53
C ILE A 284 -1.38 19.91 4.97
N LYS A 285 -2.04 19.83 6.12
CA LYS A 285 -2.88 20.91 6.66
C LYS A 285 -2.10 22.20 6.89
N GLU A 286 -0.94 22.13 7.52
CA GLU A 286 -0.06 23.29 7.75
C GLU A 286 0.32 23.98 6.42
N ASN A 287 0.76 23.22 5.42
CA ASN A 287 1.19 23.77 4.14
C ASN A 287 0.01 24.26 3.29
N ALA A 288 -1.16 23.61 3.36
CA ALA A 288 -2.37 24.07 2.69
C ALA A 288 -2.88 25.40 3.30
N ASN A 289 -2.95 25.50 4.62
CA ASN A 289 -3.35 26.72 5.32
C ASN A 289 -2.37 27.89 5.06
N ALA A 290 -1.08 27.60 4.95
CA ALA A 290 -0.06 28.59 4.59
C ALA A 290 -0.05 28.96 3.09
N GLY A 291 -0.95 28.41 2.27
CA GLY A 291 -1.02 28.66 0.83
C GLY A 291 0.15 28.09 0.02
N ARG A 292 1.02 27.29 0.64
CA ARG A 292 2.21 26.68 0.01
C ARG A 292 1.89 25.39 -0.75
N LEU A 293 0.81 24.72 -0.41
CA LEU A 293 0.31 23.51 -1.05
C LEU A 293 -1.09 23.80 -1.59
N LYS A 294 -1.27 23.64 -2.89
CA LYS A 294 -2.52 23.95 -3.60
C LYS A 294 -3.07 22.71 -4.27
N GLY A 295 -4.37 22.70 -4.56
CA GLY A 295 -5.02 21.63 -5.31
C GLY A 295 -5.52 20.48 -4.46
N ILE A 296 -5.50 20.57 -3.13
CA ILE A 296 -6.06 19.54 -2.23
C ILE A 296 -7.46 19.97 -1.78
N SER A 297 -8.42 19.06 -1.91
CA SER A 297 -9.80 19.23 -1.43
C SER A 297 -9.96 18.73 -0.01
N SER A 298 -9.57 17.48 0.25
CA SER A 298 -9.65 16.85 1.58
C SER A 298 -8.54 15.82 1.76
N VAL A 299 -8.31 15.43 3.01
CA VAL A 299 -7.41 14.32 3.37
C VAL A 299 -8.11 13.45 4.39
N GLN A 300 -8.21 12.16 4.11
CA GLN A 300 -8.90 11.17 4.94
C GLN A 300 -8.00 9.97 5.20
N ASN A 301 -7.93 9.54 6.46
CA ASN A 301 -7.26 8.31 6.85
C ASN A 301 -8.30 7.18 6.91
N LEU A 302 -8.25 6.29 5.92
CA LEU A 302 -9.13 5.12 5.79
C LEU A 302 -8.40 3.81 6.10
N THR A 303 -7.32 3.89 6.88
CA THR A 303 -6.52 2.75 7.31
C THR A 303 -7.35 1.77 8.12
N ASP A 304 -7.35 0.51 7.75
CA ASP A 304 -8.00 -0.57 8.47
C ASP A 304 -7.10 -1.81 8.60
N ARG A 305 -7.52 -2.81 9.36
CA ARG A 305 -6.75 -4.04 9.59
C ARG A 305 -6.74 -5.01 8.41
N ILE A 306 -7.67 -4.87 7.48
CA ILE A 306 -7.84 -5.77 6.33
C ILE A 306 -7.01 -5.28 5.15
N HIS A 307 -7.11 -3.98 4.84
CA HIS A 307 -6.48 -3.37 3.67
C HIS A 307 -5.14 -2.68 3.99
N GLY A 308 -4.80 -2.54 5.28
CA GLY A 308 -3.59 -1.85 5.71
C GLY A 308 -3.72 -0.32 5.60
N LEU A 309 -2.59 0.36 5.41
CA LEU A 309 -2.54 1.81 5.27
C LEU A 309 -3.30 2.27 4.02
N ARG A 310 -4.25 3.17 4.19
CA ARG A 310 -4.99 3.83 3.12
C ARG A 310 -5.25 5.30 3.48
N LEU A 311 -4.32 6.17 3.09
CA LEU A 311 -4.48 7.62 3.23
C LEU A 311 -4.94 8.18 1.88
N VAL A 312 -6.14 8.76 1.85
CA VAL A 312 -6.77 9.31 0.64
C VAL A 312 -6.62 10.83 0.65
N ILE A 313 -5.92 11.36 -0.35
CA ILE A 313 -5.72 12.80 -0.56
C ILE A 313 -6.52 13.18 -1.80
N GLU A 314 -7.69 13.79 -1.62
CA GLU A 314 -8.54 14.23 -2.72
C GLU A 314 -7.97 15.47 -3.39
N VAL A 315 -7.87 15.43 -4.71
CA VAL A 315 -7.42 16.54 -5.54
C VAL A 315 -8.62 17.39 -5.94
N LYS A 316 -8.48 18.72 -5.91
CA LYS A 316 -9.50 19.65 -6.40
C LYS A 316 -9.66 19.51 -7.91
N ASN A 317 -10.89 19.67 -8.39
CA ASN A 317 -11.18 19.68 -9.83
C ASN A 317 -10.34 20.73 -10.54
N GLY A 318 -9.91 20.42 -11.75
CA GLY A 318 -9.04 21.30 -12.55
C GLY A 318 -7.55 21.31 -12.16
N PHE A 319 -7.13 20.51 -11.15
CA PHE A 319 -5.73 20.35 -10.78
C PHE A 319 -5.18 19.01 -11.31
N ASN A 320 -3.93 19.05 -11.75
CA ASN A 320 -3.20 17.85 -12.19
C ASN A 320 -2.75 17.04 -10.95
N PRO A 321 -3.21 15.80 -10.75
CA PRO A 321 -2.85 14.98 -9.60
C PRO A 321 -1.34 14.72 -9.49
N GLU A 322 -0.62 14.52 -10.60
CA GLU A 322 0.82 14.30 -10.61
C GLU A 322 1.59 15.56 -10.15
N ALA A 323 1.15 16.75 -10.57
CA ALA A 323 1.74 18.01 -10.13
C ALA A 323 1.47 18.28 -8.64
N VAL A 324 0.28 17.90 -8.14
CA VAL A 324 -0.04 17.94 -6.71
C VAL A 324 0.84 16.95 -5.94
N LEU A 325 1.04 15.74 -6.47
CA LEU A 325 1.94 14.74 -5.87
C LEU A 325 3.38 15.23 -5.78
N GLN A 326 3.90 15.90 -6.82
CA GLN A 326 5.24 16.52 -6.78
C GLN A 326 5.36 17.57 -5.67
N GLN A 327 4.33 18.40 -5.46
CA GLN A 327 4.31 19.35 -4.35
C GLN A 327 4.25 18.66 -2.98
N LEU A 328 3.48 17.55 -2.88
CA LEU A 328 3.41 16.74 -1.68
C LEU A 328 4.77 16.15 -1.31
N TYR A 329 5.50 15.55 -2.26
CA TYR A 329 6.86 15.07 -2.03
C TYR A 329 7.82 16.17 -1.57
N GLN A 330 7.70 17.38 -2.11
CA GLN A 330 8.59 18.50 -1.75
C GLN A 330 8.32 19.11 -0.37
N ARG A 331 7.05 19.06 0.10
CA ARG A 331 6.56 19.85 1.24
C ARG A 331 6.03 19.04 2.41
N THR A 332 5.99 17.72 2.30
CA THR A 332 5.46 16.82 3.31
C THR A 332 6.38 15.62 3.51
N PRO A 333 6.24 14.87 4.60
CA PRO A 333 7.02 13.65 4.82
C PRO A 333 6.65 12.47 3.91
N LEU A 334 5.89 12.69 2.83
CA LEU A 334 5.71 11.67 1.77
C LEU A 334 7.02 11.40 0.98
N GLU A 335 8.00 12.32 1.02
CA GLU A 335 9.40 12.08 0.71
C GLU A 335 10.23 12.48 1.94
N ASP A 336 11.11 11.60 2.40
CA ASP A 336 12.04 11.87 3.50
C ASP A 336 13.43 11.34 3.16
N SER A 337 14.46 11.89 3.82
CA SER A 337 15.85 11.49 3.65
C SER A 337 16.28 10.60 4.81
N PHE A 338 16.84 9.43 4.50
CA PHE A 338 17.49 8.57 5.46
C PHE A 338 19.02 8.71 5.34
N SER A 339 19.66 9.18 6.41
CA SER A 339 21.12 9.30 6.46
C SER A 339 21.70 8.08 7.17
N ILE A 340 22.50 7.29 6.46
CA ILE A 340 23.24 6.16 7.03
C ILE A 340 24.49 6.68 7.71
N ASN A 341 24.72 6.20 8.94
CA ASN A 341 25.99 6.32 9.68
C ASN A 341 26.19 5.00 10.43
N ALA A 342 26.93 4.07 9.84
CA ALA A 342 27.03 2.70 10.31
C ALA A 342 28.14 2.56 11.35
N VAL A 343 27.89 3.08 12.55
CA VAL A 343 28.80 2.95 13.70
C VAL A 343 28.36 1.80 14.59
N ALA A 344 29.27 0.86 14.86
CA ALA A 344 29.04 -0.26 15.78
C ALA A 344 30.32 -0.57 16.58
N LEU A 345 30.19 -1.35 17.65
CA LEU A 345 31.32 -1.83 18.46
C LEU A 345 31.94 -3.06 17.79
N VAL A 346 33.23 -3.02 17.57
CA VAL A 346 34.07 -4.14 17.10
C VAL A 346 35.21 -4.32 18.04
N GLY A 347 35.30 -5.46 18.72
CA GLY A 347 36.34 -5.71 19.75
C GLY A 347 36.34 -4.64 20.84
N GLY A 348 35.15 -4.15 21.24
CA GLY A 348 35.03 -3.12 22.28
C GLY A 348 35.37 -1.69 21.79
N GLN A 349 35.55 -1.44 20.48
CA GLN A 349 35.84 -0.11 19.97
C GLN A 349 34.79 0.37 18.96
N PRO A 350 34.33 1.61 19.04
CA PRO A 350 33.39 2.15 18.04
C PRO A 350 34.11 2.33 16.69
N ARG A 351 33.55 1.72 15.63
CA ARG A 351 34.06 1.83 14.26
C ARG A 351 32.93 2.12 13.30
N THR A 352 33.21 2.91 12.27
CA THR A 352 32.32 3.07 11.13
C THR A 352 32.61 1.92 10.15
N LEU A 353 31.57 1.16 9.79
CA LEU A 353 31.71 -0.09 9.04
C LEU A 353 31.00 0.01 7.70
N GLY A 354 31.67 -0.39 6.62
CA GLY A 354 31.04 -0.66 5.34
C GLY A 354 30.28 -2.01 5.34
N LEU A 355 29.52 -2.27 4.27
CA LEU A 355 28.74 -3.52 4.14
C LEU A 355 29.62 -4.77 4.28
N LYS A 356 30.75 -4.82 3.57
CA LYS A 356 31.67 -5.96 3.62
C LYS A 356 32.21 -6.19 5.01
N GLU A 357 32.60 -5.12 5.72
CA GLU A 357 33.13 -5.23 7.07
C GLU A 357 32.08 -5.72 8.08
N MET A 358 30.83 -5.24 7.97
CA MET A 358 29.74 -5.73 8.82
C MET A 358 29.49 -7.23 8.63
N LEU A 359 29.45 -7.68 7.38
CA LEU A 359 29.32 -9.11 7.06
C LEU A 359 30.51 -9.93 7.53
N GLN A 360 31.75 -9.41 7.41
CA GLN A 360 32.95 -10.10 7.86
C GLN A 360 32.96 -10.30 9.37
N VAL A 361 32.66 -9.26 10.16
CA VAL A 361 32.59 -9.36 11.63
C VAL A 361 31.54 -10.39 12.05
N PHE A 362 30.38 -10.41 11.40
CA PHE A 362 29.35 -11.41 11.64
C PHE A 362 29.84 -12.83 11.30
N LEU A 363 30.46 -13.02 10.14
CA LEU A 363 30.95 -14.34 9.69
C LEU A 363 32.07 -14.87 10.60
N ASP A 364 33.02 -14.02 11.01
CA ASP A 364 34.09 -14.37 11.95
C ASP A 364 33.50 -14.83 13.29
N HIS A 365 32.52 -14.07 13.82
CA HIS A 365 31.80 -14.45 15.03
C HIS A 365 31.04 -15.77 14.85
N ARG A 366 30.35 -15.97 13.72
CA ARG A 366 29.58 -17.19 13.47
C ARG A 366 30.48 -18.42 13.35
N LEU A 367 31.65 -18.29 12.72
CA LEU A 367 32.65 -19.35 12.66
C LEU A 367 33.17 -19.71 14.06
N ASP A 368 33.46 -18.70 14.89
CA ASP A 368 33.91 -18.94 16.27
C ASP A 368 32.85 -19.63 17.12
N VAL A 369 31.60 -19.14 17.09
CA VAL A 369 30.44 -19.74 17.76
C VAL A 369 30.28 -21.22 17.36
N THR A 370 30.36 -21.51 16.05
CA THR A 370 30.18 -22.88 15.54
C THR A 370 31.35 -23.78 15.93
N THR A 371 32.58 -23.26 15.98
CA THR A 371 33.77 -23.99 16.46
C THR A 371 33.66 -24.32 17.93
N ARG A 372 33.33 -23.33 18.77
CA ARG A 372 33.15 -23.51 20.21
C ARG A 372 32.04 -24.51 20.51
N ARG A 373 30.90 -24.37 19.88
CA ARG A 373 29.77 -25.31 19.96
C ARG A 373 30.21 -26.75 19.59
N SER A 374 30.91 -26.88 18.48
CA SER A 374 31.37 -28.21 18.01
C SER A 374 32.36 -28.85 19.01
N ARG A 375 33.26 -28.07 19.60
CA ARG A 375 34.16 -28.53 20.69
C ARG A 375 33.39 -28.96 21.92
N PHE A 376 32.46 -28.16 22.38
CA PHE A 376 31.63 -28.50 23.54
C PHE A 376 30.85 -29.82 23.30
N ARG A 377 30.24 -29.96 22.12
CA ARG A 377 29.51 -31.19 21.74
C ARG A 377 30.44 -32.37 21.61
N LEU A 378 31.64 -32.18 21.09
CA LEU A 378 32.69 -33.23 21.03
C LEU A 378 33.02 -33.72 22.42
N THR A 379 33.42 -32.83 23.32
CA THR A 379 33.73 -33.18 24.72
C THR A 379 32.58 -33.90 25.41
N LYS A 380 31.32 -33.42 25.23
CA LYS A 380 30.14 -34.07 25.80
C LYS A 380 29.89 -35.46 25.22
N CYS A 381 30.16 -35.65 23.93
CA CYS A 381 30.02 -36.96 23.28
C CYS A 381 31.16 -37.91 23.76
N GLU A 382 32.38 -37.42 23.91
CA GLU A 382 33.53 -38.19 24.43
C GLU A 382 33.33 -38.59 25.90
N ASP A 383 32.89 -37.65 26.76
CA ASP A 383 32.52 -37.92 28.14
C ASP A 383 31.43 -39.02 28.23
N ARG A 384 30.41 -38.89 27.39
CA ARG A 384 29.30 -39.84 27.35
C ARG A 384 29.72 -41.21 26.81
N LEU A 385 30.55 -41.22 25.76
CA LEU A 385 31.11 -42.47 25.20
C LEU A 385 31.92 -43.20 26.25
N HIS A 386 32.79 -42.48 26.98
CA HIS A 386 33.62 -43.05 28.06
C HIS A 386 32.74 -43.74 29.10
N LEU A 387 31.62 -43.11 29.54
CA LEU A 387 30.68 -43.76 30.48
C LEU A 387 29.98 -44.99 29.89
N VAL A 388 29.56 -44.91 28.61
CA VAL A 388 28.87 -46.02 27.91
C VAL A 388 29.83 -47.22 27.75
N GLU A 389 31.12 -47.01 27.42
CA GLU A 389 32.13 -48.07 27.35
C GLU A 389 32.32 -48.77 28.70
N GLY A 390 32.39 -48.01 29.78
CA GLY A 390 32.45 -48.60 31.14
C GLY A 390 31.20 -49.42 31.48
N LEU A 391 30.06 -48.98 31.09
CA LEU A 391 28.81 -49.74 31.27
C LEU A 391 28.80 -51.04 30.48
N LEU A 392 29.28 -51.04 29.25
CA LEU A 392 29.38 -52.23 28.41
C LEU A 392 30.31 -53.27 29.02
N ILE A 393 31.42 -52.83 29.61
CA ILE A 393 32.31 -53.70 30.36
C ILE A 393 31.56 -54.32 31.56
N ALA A 394 30.90 -53.50 32.37
CA ALA A 394 30.16 -53.93 33.53
C ALA A 394 28.99 -54.89 33.22
N ILE A 395 28.32 -54.74 32.08
CA ILE A 395 27.24 -55.65 31.66
C ILE A 395 27.75 -56.99 31.15
N LEU A 396 28.96 -57.04 30.55
CA LEU A 396 29.57 -58.30 30.12
C LEU A 396 29.88 -59.23 31.28
N ASP A 397 30.33 -58.66 32.40
CA ASP A 397 30.74 -59.41 33.58
C ASP A 397 29.88 -59.00 34.80
N ILE A 398 28.59 -58.96 34.62
CA ILE A 398 27.63 -58.40 35.61
C ILE A 398 27.66 -59.13 36.96
N ASP A 399 27.85 -60.44 36.94
CA ASP A 399 27.84 -61.23 38.13
C ASP A 399 29.07 -60.92 39.05
N ASP A 400 30.22 -60.64 38.43
CA ASP A 400 31.42 -60.22 39.14
C ASP A 400 31.31 -58.75 39.65
N VAL A 401 30.70 -57.88 38.86
CA VAL A 401 30.43 -56.54 39.36
C VAL A 401 29.54 -56.56 40.62
N ILE A 402 28.42 -57.34 40.54
CA ILE A 402 27.50 -57.47 41.68
C ILE A 402 28.24 -58.14 42.93
N ALA A 403 29.08 -59.12 42.68
CA ALA A 403 29.83 -59.77 43.74
C ALA A 403 30.81 -58.79 44.43
N ILE A 404 31.50 -57.95 43.64
CA ILE A 404 32.44 -56.93 44.22
C ILE A 404 31.61 -55.92 45.01
N ILE A 405 30.51 -55.40 44.48
CA ILE A 405 29.70 -54.38 45.18
C ILE A 405 29.18 -54.95 46.52
N ARG A 406 28.67 -56.22 46.53
CA ARG A 406 28.10 -56.86 47.70
C ARG A 406 29.18 -57.25 48.79
N SER A 407 30.39 -57.50 48.35
CA SER A 407 31.52 -57.85 49.24
C SER A 407 32.30 -56.68 49.77
N SER A 408 31.98 -55.47 49.39
CA SER A 408 32.61 -54.24 49.81
C SER A 408 31.85 -53.61 50.97
N ASP A 409 32.62 -53.08 51.96
CA ASP A 409 32.05 -52.53 53.18
C ASP A 409 31.40 -51.13 52.93
N ASP A 410 31.90 -50.38 51.99
CA ASP A 410 31.38 -49.07 51.57
C ASP A 410 31.56 -48.81 50.07
N ALA A 411 31.00 -47.69 49.59
CA ALA A 411 31.03 -47.34 48.20
C ALA A 411 32.43 -46.96 47.68
N GLU A 412 33.30 -46.49 48.55
CA GLU A 412 34.65 -46.08 48.18
C GLU A 412 35.54 -47.34 47.92
N ILE A 413 35.46 -48.34 48.80
CA ILE A 413 36.13 -49.64 48.62
C ILE A 413 35.57 -50.38 47.41
N ALA A 414 34.22 -50.27 47.14
CA ALA A 414 33.61 -50.89 45.96
C ALA A 414 34.13 -50.21 44.66
N ARG A 415 34.29 -48.88 44.65
CA ARG A 415 34.87 -48.15 43.54
C ARG A 415 36.32 -48.57 43.24
N GLU A 416 37.21 -48.62 44.24
CA GLU A 416 38.59 -48.99 44.05
C GLU A 416 38.75 -50.42 43.53
N ARG A 417 37.92 -51.35 44.03
CA ARG A 417 37.91 -52.76 43.58
C ARG A 417 37.38 -52.88 42.14
N LEU A 418 36.30 -52.11 41.74
CA LEU A 418 35.82 -52.12 40.41
C LEU A 418 36.84 -51.57 39.43
N MET A 419 37.49 -50.44 39.78
CA MET A 419 38.59 -49.87 39.01
C MET A 419 39.71 -50.86 38.77
N THR A 420 40.14 -51.57 39.81
CA THR A 420 41.24 -52.51 39.73
C THR A 420 40.85 -53.80 38.95
N ALA A 421 39.64 -54.32 39.13
CA ALA A 421 39.23 -55.59 38.56
C ALA A 421 38.87 -55.45 37.03
N PHE A 422 38.35 -54.31 36.61
CA PHE A 422 37.86 -54.11 35.23
C PHE A 422 38.59 -53.00 34.46
N ASP A 423 39.71 -52.47 35.06
CA ASP A 423 40.48 -51.38 34.43
C ASP A 423 39.60 -50.15 34.10
N LEU A 424 38.70 -49.81 35.04
CA LEU A 424 37.76 -48.69 34.89
C LEU A 424 38.37 -47.42 35.46
N SER A 425 37.97 -46.29 34.82
CA SER A 425 38.25 -44.98 35.43
C SER A 425 37.33 -44.72 36.63
N GLU A 426 37.73 -43.76 37.47
CA GLU A 426 36.92 -43.34 38.64
C GLU A 426 35.53 -42.89 38.24
N ALA A 427 35.41 -42.13 37.12
CA ALA A 427 34.14 -41.67 36.58
C ALA A 427 33.23 -42.84 36.13
N GLN A 428 33.80 -43.86 35.46
CA GLN A 428 33.08 -45.06 35.06
C GLN A 428 32.62 -45.89 36.28
N ALA A 429 33.51 -46.09 37.25
CA ALA A 429 33.19 -46.86 38.48
C ALA A 429 32.08 -46.16 39.30
N ASN A 430 32.18 -44.84 39.49
CA ASN A 430 31.12 -44.05 40.15
C ASN A 430 29.78 -44.16 39.41
N TYR A 431 29.79 -44.06 38.07
CA TYR A 431 28.58 -44.15 37.28
C TYR A 431 27.93 -45.53 37.35
N ILE A 432 28.72 -46.62 37.42
CA ILE A 432 28.26 -47.99 37.63
C ILE A 432 27.61 -48.16 39.01
N LEU A 433 28.20 -47.58 40.06
CA LEU A 433 27.66 -47.65 41.43
C LEU A 433 26.32 -46.91 41.58
N GLU A 434 26.09 -45.88 40.82
CA GLU A 434 24.84 -45.10 40.81
C GLU A 434 23.72 -45.72 39.94
N LEU A 435 24.00 -46.82 39.23
CA LEU A 435 23.06 -47.45 38.30
C LEU A 435 21.92 -48.14 39.02
N ARG A 436 20.74 -47.92 38.49
CA ARG A 436 19.53 -48.66 38.89
C ARG A 436 19.58 -50.09 38.28
N LEU A 437 19.42 -51.11 39.08
CA LEU A 437 19.44 -52.54 38.67
C LEU A 437 18.60 -52.92 37.46
N ARG A 438 17.51 -52.19 37.19
CA ARG A 438 16.65 -52.40 36.01
C ARG A 438 17.33 -52.12 34.66
N ARG A 439 18.47 -51.40 34.64
CA ARG A 439 19.23 -51.09 33.42
C ARG A 439 20.27 -52.14 33.07
N LEU A 440 20.38 -53.20 33.82
CA LEU A 440 21.34 -54.30 33.63
C LEU A 440 20.74 -55.51 32.92
N THR A 441 19.82 -55.31 31.97
CA THR A 441 19.17 -56.40 31.19
C THR A 441 19.84 -56.58 29.83
N LYS A 442 19.66 -57.78 29.19
CA LYS A 442 20.17 -58.03 27.82
C LYS A 442 19.70 -57.00 26.78
N PHE A 443 18.51 -56.47 26.96
CA PHE A 443 17.95 -55.44 26.08
C PHE A 443 18.71 -54.12 26.19
N SER A 444 19.11 -53.77 27.43
CA SER A 444 19.93 -52.61 27.68
C SER A 444 21.34 -52.67 27.04
N ARG A 445 21.90 -53.83 26.87
CA ARG A 445 23.15 -54.01 26.16
C ARG A 445 23.09 -53.59 24.69
N ILE A 446 22.08 -54.04 23.96
CA ILE A 446 21.89 -53.67 22.53
C ILE A 446 21.68 -52.15 22.40
N GLU A 447 20.91 -51.54 23.33
CA GLU A 447 20.71 -50.10 23.34
C GLU A 447 22.05 -49.35 23.57
N LEU A 448 22.89 -49.83 24.50
CA LEU A 448 24.20 -49.21 24.77
C LEU A 448 25.21 -49.42 23.62
N GLU A 449 25.23 -50.59 22.97
CA GLU A 449 26.03 -50.80 21.77
C GLU A 449 25.61 -49.86 20.64
N THR A 450 24.30 -49.67 20.44
CA THR A 450 23.75 -48.70 19.47
C THR A 450 24.14 -47.24 19.83
N GLU A 451 23.98 -46.87 21.12
CA GLU A 451 24.36 -45.52 21.61
C GLU A 451 25.88 -45.28 21.42
N ARG A 452 26.74 -46.29 21.70
CA ARG A 452 28.19 -46.22 21.46
C ARG A 452 28.48 -45.91 19.99
N ASP A 453 27.88 -46.68 19.07
CA ASP A 453 28.15 -46.57 17.65
C ASP A 453 27.66 -45.20 17.10
N GLU A 454 26.53 -44.72 17.59
CA GLU A 454 26.03 -43.35 17.27
C GLU A 454 26.95 -42.25 17.81
N LEU A 455 27.47 -42.41 19.05
CA LEU A 455 28.43 -41.47 19.65
C LEU A 455 29.75 -41.48 18.89
N MET A 456 30.26 -42.63 18.52
CA MET A 456 31.51 -42.75 17.72
C MET A 456 31.36 -42.07 16.37
N ALA A 457 30.23 -42.25 15.68
CA ALA A 457 29.92 -41.57 14.41
C ALA A 457 29.85 -40.05 14.58
N LYS A 458 29.17 -39.54 15.65
CA LYS A 458 29.09 -38.11 15.97
C LYS A 458 30.46 -37.52 16.30
N ILE A 459 31.30 -38.21 17.12
CA ILE A 459 32.67 -37.82 17.48
C ILE A 459 33.53 -37.70 16.20
N ALA A 460 33.47 -38.68 15.30
CA ALA A 460 34.20 -38.66 14.03
C ALA A 460 33.82 -37.46 13.20
N SER A 461 32.51 -37.22 13.01
CA SER A 461 32.01 -36.07 12.26
C SER A 461 32.38 -34.72 12.90
N LEU A 462 32.31 -34.59 14.24
CA LEU A 462 32.69 -33.35 14.94
C LEU A 462 34.20 -33.08 14.83
N ARG A 463 35.04 -34.11 14.87
CA ARG A 463 36.49 -33.99 14.68
C ARG A 463 36.82 -33.54 13.26
N GLU A 464 36.21 -34.15 12.24
CA GLU A 464 36.37 -33.71 10.83
C GLU A 464 36.03 -32.24 10.67
N ILE A 465 34.86 -31.76 11.23
CA ILE A 465 34.46 -30.35 11.19
C ILE A 465 35.48 -29.42 11.86
N LEU A 466 36.07 -29.85 12.96
CA LEU A 466 37.06 -29.05 13.72
C LEU A 466 38.46 -29.06 13.07
N GLU A 467 38.82 -30.09 12.33
CA GLU A 467 40.11 -30.24 11.64
C GLU A 467 40.14 -29.60 10.29
N ASP A 468 38.98 -29.59 9.56
CA ASP A 468 38.87 -29.04 8.23
C ASP A 468 38.07 -27.70 8.22
N PRO A 469 38.73 -26.54 8.02
CA PRO A 469 38.04 -25.25 7.92
C PRO A 469 36.99 -25.18 6.81
N GLU A 470 37.11 -25.97 5.73
CA GLU A 470 36.12 -25.97 4.65
C GLU A 470 34.81 -26.66 5.08
N LEU A 471 34.92 -27.77 5.85
CA LEU A 471 33.74 -28.43 6.41
C LEU A 471 33.02 -27.54 7.41
N LEU A 472 33.79 -26.78 8.22
CA LEU A 472 33.20 -25.77 9.12
C LEU A 472 32.43 -24.69 8.32
N ARG A 473 32.98 -24.17 7.21
CA ARG A 473 32.29 -23.22 6.36
C ARG A 473 31.03 -23.82 5.71
N VAL A 474 31.09 -25.07 5.26
CA VAL A 474 29.93 -25.79 4.71
C VAL A 474 28.82 -25.91 5.75
N LEU A 475 29.17 -26.22 7.01
CA LEU A 475 28.20 -26.27 8.10
C LEU A 475 27.55 -24.89 8.36
N VAL A 476 28.36 -23.82 8.46
CA VAL A 476 27.84 -22.45 8.63
C VAL A 476 26.93 -22.05 7.48
N LYS A 477 27.30 -22.33 6.24
CA LYS A 477 26.45 -22.06 5.04
C LYS A 477 25.12 -22.81 5.11
N LYS A 478 25.14 -24.07 5.56
CA LYS A 478 23.92 -24.86 5.70
C LYS A 478 22.99 -24.23 6.75
N GLU A 479 23.50 -23.88 7.92
CA GLU A 479 22.71 -23.26 8.98
C GLU A 479 22.15 -21.90 8.57
N LEU A 480 22.92 -21.06 7.86
CA LEU A 480 22.46 -19.79 7.33
C LEU A 480 21.30 -19.98 6.32
N ARG A 481 21.37 -20.99 5.45
CA ARG A 481 20.27 -21.30 4.52
C ARG A 481 19.03 -21.76 5.26
N GLU A 482 19.16 -22.63 6.27
CA GLU A 482 18.03 -23.07 7.09
C GLU A 482 17.31 -21.91 7.79
N VAL A 483 18.05 -20.89 8.25
CA VAL A 483 17.48 -19.65 8.79
C VAL A 483 16.77 -18.87 7.72
N SER A 484 17.38 -18.71 6.52
CA SER A 484 16.78 -18.01 5.39
C SER A 484 15.47 -18.67 4.93
N ASP A 485 15.45 -19.99 4.84
CA ASP A 485 14.28 -20.77 4.39
C ASP A 485 13.11 -20.64 5.38
N ARG A 486 13.42 -20.57 6.68
CA ARG A 486 12.42 -20.49 7.73
C ARG A 486 11.89 -19.09 8.00
N LEU A 487 12.75 -18.07 8.00
CA LEU A 487 12.43 -16.70 8.38
C LEU A 487 12.40 -15.72 7.19
N GLY A 488 12.86 -16.14 6.02
CA GLY A 488 12.95 -15.29 4.84
C GLY A 488 11.56 -14.84 4.35
N THR A 489 11.49 -13.59 3.94
CA THR A 489 10.28 -13.00 3.34
C THR A 489 10.68 -12.21 2.09
N PRO A 490 9.80 -12.07 1.10
CA PRO A 490 10.05 -11.24 -0.07
C PRO A 490 10.42 -9.81 0.31
N ARG A 491 11.16 -9.14 -0.59
CA ARG A 491 11.46 -7.70 -0.47
C ARG A 491 10.18 -6.89 -0.46
N ARG A 492 10.11 -5.91 0.44
CA ARG A 492 8.97 -4.99 0.59
C ARG A 492 9.21 -3.67 -0.09
N THR A 493 10.45 -3.18 -0.08
CA THR A 493 10.84 -1.85 -0.58
C THR A 493 11.19 -1.91 -2.05
N LEU A 494 10.56 -1.05 -2.86
CA LEU A 494 10.92 -0.86 -4.26
C LEU A 494 12.18 -0.01 -4.37
N LEU A 495 13.14 -0.45 -5.18
CA LEU A 495 14.37 0.29 -5.46
C LEU A 495 14.31 0.94 -6.85
N LEU A 496 14.51 2.24 -6.93
CA LEU A 496 14.59 2.99 -8.18
C LEU A 496 15.99 3.61 -8.34
N ALA A 497 16.58 3.44 -9.52
CA ALA A 497 17.76 4.21 -9.88
C ALA A 497 17.43 5.71 -9.95
N SER A 498 18.43 6.58 -9.93
CA SER A 498 18.25 8.04 -10.08
C SER A 498 17.54 8.43 -11.39
N THR A 499 17.61 7.56 -12.41
CA THR A 499 16.89 7.69 -13.68
C THR A 499 15.41 7.30 -13.61
N GLY A 500 14.94 6.81 -12.44
CA GLY A 500 13.57 6.31 -12.27
C GLY A 500 13.35 4.87 -12.72
N THR A 501 14.40 4.16 -13.14
CA THR A 501 14.29 2.75 -13.60
C THR A 501 14.25 1.81 -12.39
N PRO A 502 13.29 0.87 -12.30
CA PRO A 502 13.26 -0.15 -11.24
C PRO A 502 14.48 -1.06 -11.29
N VAL A 503 15.02 -1.41 -10.13
CA VAL A 503 16.12 -2.37 -10.01
C VAL A 503 15.56 -3.67 -9.44
N GLY A 504 15.55 -4.74 -10.24
CA GLY A 504 15.28 -6.11 -9.80
C GLY A 504 13.84 -6.62 -9.88
N ALA A 505 12.81 -5.81 -10.17
CA ALA A 505 11.43 -6.28 -10.32
C ALA A 505 10.70 -5.57 -11.47
N ALA A 506 9.59 -6.15 -11.95
CA ALA A 506 8.80 -5.63 -13.07
C ALA A 506 8.33 -4.19 -12.82
N ALA A 507 8.38 -3.37 -13.88
CA ALA A 507 7.82 -2.03 -13.86
C ALA A 507 6.30 -2.10 -13.59
N SER A 508 5.84 -1.37 -12.57
CA SER A 508 4.44 -1.16 -12.25
C SER A 508 4.12 0.33 -12.37
N ASP A 509 2.85 0.69 -12.53
CA ASP A 509 2.41 2.10 -12.54
C ASP A 509 2.85 2.83 -11.25
N ASP A 510 2.93 2.13 -10.14
CA ASP A 510 3.45 2.62 -8.87
C ASP A 510 4.91 3.12 -8.97
N ALA A 511 5.72 2.46 -9.79
CA ALA A 511 7.11 2.86 -10.02
C ALA A 511 7.20 4.17 -10.80
N ALA A 512 6.31 4.39 -11.77
CA ALA A 512 6.28 5.61 -12.57
C ALA A 512 5.95 6.84 -11.72
N LEU A 513 4.95 6.76 -10.83
CA LEU A 513 4.58 7.85 -9.93
C LEU A 513 5.67 8.13 -8.88
N ALA A 514 6.33 7.09 -8.38
CA ALA A 514 7.44 7.23 -7.45
C ALA A 514 8.71 7.81 -8.12
N ALA A 515 8.85 7.62 -9.43
CA ALA A 515 9.98 8.13 -10.22
C ALA A 515 9.82 9.60 -10.65
N LEU A 516 8.66 10.25 -10.39
CA LEU A 516 8.46 11.67 -10.72
C LEU A 516 9.64 12.51 -10.20
N PRO A 517 10.24 13.36 -11.05
CA PRO A 517 11.39 14.17 -10.64
C PRO A 517 11.01 15.07 -9.46
N SER A 518 11.85 15.12 -8.42
CA SER A 518 11.70 16.12 -7.38
C SER A 518 11.89 17.49 -7.99
N VAL A 519 10.92 18.40 -7.81
CA VAL A 519 11.01 19.77 -8.32
C VAL A 519 12.23 20.44 -7.68
N SER A 520 13.24 20.75 -8.50
CA SER A 520 14.37 21.59 -8.07
C SER A 520 13.85 22.96 -7.68
N ARG A 521 14.48 23.62 -6.70
CA ARG A 521 14.14 25.00 -6.27
C ARG A 521 14.13 26.01 -7.43
N SER A 522 14.69 25.69 -8.58
CA SER A 522 14.78 26.52 -9.79
C SER A 522 14.15 25.89 -11.04
N GLY A 523 13.59 24.70 -10.99
CA GLY A 523 13.01 24.00 -12.16
C GLY A 523 11.50 24.24 -12.29
N LYS A 524 10.99 24.35 -13.51
CA LYS A 524 9.56 24.28 -13.80
C LYS A 524 9.08 22.86 -13.47
N GLY A 525 8.18 22.74 -12.48
CA GLY A 525 7.41 21.52 -12.24
C GLY A 525 6.35 21.32 -13.32
N LEU A 526 5.61 20.21 -13.21
CA LEU A 526 4.40 19.99 -14.01
C LEU A 526 3.41 21.14 -13.75
N ASP A 527 2.67 21.53 -14.78
CA ASP A 527 1.63 22.55 -14.61
C ASP A 527 0.58 22.06 -13.62
N LEU A 528 0.34 22.86 -12.60
CA LEU A 528 -0.53 22.51 -11.48
C LEU A 528 -2.00 22.45 -11.87
N GLN A 529 -2.40 23.27 -12.85
CA GLN A 529 -3.77 23.27 -13.37
C GLN A 529 -3.80 22.54 -14.72
N ILE A 530 -4.88 21.80 -14.95
CA ILE A 530 -5.16 21.22 -16.26
C ILE A 530 -5.29 22.37 -17.27
N PRO A 531 -4.68 22.30 -18.45
CA PRO A 531 -4.84 23.30 -19.50
C PRO A 531 -6.32 23.54 -19.79
N ASP A 532 -6.70 24.79 -20.10
CA ASP A 532 -8.06 25.16 -20.45
C ASP A 532 -8.28 25.03 -21.97
N ASP A 533 -8.05 23.82 -22.48
CA ASP A 533 -8.13 23.55 -23.91
C ASP A 533 -9.58 23.57 -24.38
N PRO A 534 -9.84 24.09 -25.61
CA PRO A 534 -11.16 24.01 -26.24
C PRO A 534 -11.57 22.54 -26.40
N CYS A 535 -12.84 22.26 -26.10
CA CYS A 535 -13.43 20.94 -26.28
C CYS A 535 -14.93 21.03 -26.66
N VAL A 536 -15.49 19.90 -27.07
CA VAL A 536 -16.92 19.77 -27.31
C VAL A 536 -17.52 18.79 -26.33
N VAL A 537 -18.48 19.21 -25.55
CA VAL A 537 -19.26 18.32 -24.67
C VAL A 537 -20.34 17.64 -25.50
N VAL A 538 -20.45 16.33 -25.39
CA VAL A 538 -21.40 15.52 -26.17
C VAL A 538 -22.31 14.73 -25.23
N LEU A 539 -23.60 14.77 -25.50
CA LEU A 539 -24.60 13.87 -24.92
C LEU A 539 -24.97 12.83 -25.98
N SER A 540 -24.68 11.56 -25.69
CA SER A 540 -25.05 10.47 -26.60
C SER A 540 -26.55 10.23 -26.65
N ALA A 541 -27.04 9.52 -27.68
CA ALA A 541 -28.44 9.13 -27.78
C ALA A 541 -28.86 8.15 -26.68
N SER A 542 -27.92 7.40 -26.09
CA SER A 542 -28.13 6.52 -24.94
C SER A 542 -28.04 7.23 -23.57
N GLY A 543 -27.77 8.55 -23.55
CA GLY A 543 -27.72 9.33 -22.31
C GLY A 543 -26.36 9.34 -21.61
N ALA A 544 -25.27 9.02 -22.29
CA ALA A 544 -23.91 9.13 -21.77
C ALA A 544 -23.26 10.47 -22.17
N LEU A 545 -22.36 10.96 -21.34
CA LEU A 545 -21.66 12.24 -21.46
C LEU A 545 -20.16 12.04 -21.62
N ALA A 546 -19.55 12.86 -22.48
CA ALA A 546 -18.11 12.94 -22.65
C ALA A 546 -17.68 14.33 -23.11
N ARG A 547 -16.40 14.67 -23.01
CA ARG A 547 -15.78 15.80 -23.71
C ARG A 547 -14.85 15.27 -24.79
N VAL A 548 -14.96 15.84 -25.98
CA VAL A 548 -14.11 15.51 -27.13
C VAL A 548 -13.10 16.63 -27.32
N GLU A 549 -11.83 16.30 -27.52
CA GLU A 549 -10.77 17.28 -27.73
C GLU A 549 -10.98 18.09 -29.00
N GLY A 550 -10.67 19.38 -28.94
CA GLY A 550 -10.84 20.35 -30.02
C GLY A 550 -12.14 21.19 -29.92
N GLY A 551 -12.06 22.47 -30.29
CA GLY A 551 -13.14 23.44 -30.11
C GLY A 551 -14.22 23.46 -31.24
N ASP A 552 -13.96 22.82 -32.37
CA ASP A 552 -14.87 22.81 -33.49
C ASP A 552 -16.02 21.83 -33.27
N PRO A 553 -17.26 22.21 -33.62
CA PRO A 553 -18.41 21.32 -33.55
C PRO A 553 -18.13 19.99 -34.27
N LEU A 554 -18.72 18.92 -33.75
CA LEU A 554 -18.59 17.61 -34.36
C LEU A 554 -19.47 17.55 -35.64
N GLU A 555 -18.85 17.20 -36.76
CA GLU A 555 -19.56 16.97 -38.01
C GLU A 555 -20.04 15.49 -38.11
N PRO A 556 -21.11 15.21 -38.82
CA PRO A 556 -21.57 13.87 -39.09
C PRO A 556 -20.58 13.12 -39.99
N GLY A 557 -19.45 12.71 -39.46
CA GLY A 557 -18.39 11.97 -40.13
C GLY A 557 -18.47 10.45 -39.93
N PRO A 558 -17.50 9.64 -40.43
CA PRO A 558 -17.42 8.21 -40.14
C PRO A 558 -17.38 7.98 -38.64
N ARG A 559 -18.14 7.00 -38.11
CA ARG A 559 -18.12 6.59 -36.71
C ARG A 559 -17.67 5.14 -36.62
N ALA A 560 -16.92 4.85 -35.59
CA ALA A 560 -16.72 3.48 -35.14
C ALA A 560 -18.05 2.92 -34.57
N ALA A 561 -18.13 1.64 -34.27
CA ALA A 561 -19.27 1.05 -33.57
C ALA A 561 -19.54 1.86 -32.30
N SER A 562 -20.49 2.77 -32.32
CA SER A 562 -20.86 3.62 -31.19
C SER A 562 -22.23 4.24 -31.47
N ASP A 563 -22.88 4.58 -30.39
CA ASP A 563 -24.12 5.30 -30.35
C ASP A 563 -24.05 6.68 -31.08
N GLY A 564 -25.17 7.22 -31.54
CA GLY A 564 -25.32 8.57 -32.04
C GLY A 564 -25.23 9.58 -30.89
N TRP A 565 -25.06 10.86 -31.22
CA TRP A 565 -25.22 11.92 -30.21
C TRP A 565 -26.57 12.64 -30.35
N ARG A 566 -27.12 13.03 -29.20
CA ARG A 566 -28.38 13.77 -29.09
C ARG A 566 -28.14 15.27 -29.08
N ALA A 567 -27.09 15.70 -28.40
CA ALA A 567 -26.71 17.11 -28.29
C ALA A 567 -25.19 17.26 -28.21
N GLN A 568 -24.71 18.41 -28.67
CA GLN A 568 -23.31 18.82 -28.52
C GLN A 568 -23.22 20.29 -28.11
N LEU A 569 -22.19 20.67 -27.36
CA LEU A 569 -21.96 22.03 -26.89
C LEU A 569 -20.47 22.34 -26.89
N SER A 570 -20.04 23.38 -27.65
CA SER A 570 -18.66 23.87 -27.61
C SER A 570 -18.37 24.51 -26.24
N SER A 571 -17.23 24.17 -25.66
CA SER A 571 -16.85 24.54 -24.30
C SER A 571 -15.34 24.56 -24.15
N THR A 572 -14.84 24.74 -22.93
CA THR A 572 -13.43 24.55 -22.58
C THR A 572 -13.27 23.56 -21.41
N ALA A 573 -12.10 22.97 -21.27
CA ALA A 573 -11.86 21.91 -20.30
C ALA A 573 -12.15 22.32 -18.85
N ARG A 574 -12.05 23.62 -18.50
CA ARG A 574 -12.30 24.13 -17.14
C ARG A 574 -13.61 24.89 -16.98
N SER A 575 -14.43 24.96 -18.04
CA SER A 575 -15.74 25.61 -17.98
C SER A 575 -16.80 24.71 -17.35
N GLN A 576 -18.01 25.25 -17.21
CA GLN A 576 -19.20 24.55 -16.71
C GLN A 576 -20.23 24.45 -17.81
N VAL A 577 -20.97 23.35 -17.83
CA VAL A 577 -22.14 23.14 -18.67
C VAL A 577 -23.30 22.66 -17.80
N ALA A 578 -24.52 22.83 -18.29
CA ALA A 578 -25.69 22.27 -17.63
C ALA A 578 -26.31 21.16 -18.50
N VAL A 579 -26.65 20.07 -17.86
CA VAL A 579 -27.36 18.92 -18.44
C VAL A 579 -28.83 19.05 -18.07
N VAL A 580 -29.71 19.06 -19.06
CA VAL A 580 -31.16 19.15 -18.87
C VAL A 580 -31.75 17.75 -18.87
N THR A 581 -32.55 17.44 -17.86
CA THR A 581 -33.23 16.14 -17.67
C THR A 581 -34.72 16.19 -18.08
N GLU A 582 -35.33 15.01 -18.26
CA GLU A 582 -36.73 14.87 -18.71
C GLU A 582 -37.74 15.54 -17.76
N ASP A 583 -37.44 15.71 -16.50
CA ASP A 583 -38.24 16.42 -15.48
C ASP A 583 -38.12 17.94 -15.57
N GLY A 584 -37.41 18.47 -16.57
CA GLY A 584 -37.27 19.90 -16.79
C GLY A 584 -36.31 20.63 -15.86
N ILE A 585 -35.39 19.90 -15.23
CA ILE A 585 -34.34 20.42 -14.37
C ILE A 585 -33.01 20.48 -15.13
N ALA A 586 -32.30 21.58 -15.00
CA ALA A 586 -30.90 21.72 -15.46
C ALA A 586 -29.94 21.49 -14.31
N HIS A 587 -28.97 20.61 -14.48
CA HIS A 587 -27.93 20.25 -13.51
C HIS A 587 -26.58 20.76 -14.00
N ARG A 588 -25.93 21.62 -13.22
CA ARG A 588 -24.62 22.16 -13.55
C ARG A 588 -23.53 21.12 -13.26
N ILE A 589 -22.61 20.96 -14.20
CA ILE A 589 -21.45 20.07 -14.08
C ILE A 589 -20.18 20.78 -14.56
N ASP A 590 -19.04 20.43 -13.98
CA ASP A 590 -17.73 20.88 -14.46
C ASP A 590 -17.31 20.01 -15.66
N VAL A 591 -16.88 20.62 -16.76
CA VAL A 591 -16.49 19.89 -18.00
C VAL A 591 -15.28 19.01 -17.74
N VAL A 592 -14.42 19.36 -16.77
CA VAL A 592 -13.27 18.56 -16.35
C VAL A 592 -13.66 17.19 -15.79
N ASP A 593 -14.87 17.05 -15.25
CA ASP A 593 -15.38 15.78 -14.69
C ASP A 593 -15.78 14.76 -15.76
N LEU A 594 -15.95 15.22 -17.00
CA LEU A 594 -16.29 14.38 -18.13
C LEU A 594 -15.07 13.61 -18.64
N PRO A 595 -15.24 12.34 -19.04
CA PRO A 595 -14.19 11.59 -19.73
C PRO A 595 -13.72 12.34 -20.97
N ALA A 596 -12.39 12.53 -21.12
CA ALA A 596 -11.82 13.09 -22.34
C ALA A 596 -11.71 11.99 -23.40
N LEU A 597 -12.34 12.20 -24.54
CA LEU A 597 -12.26 11.30 -25.68
C LEU A 597 -11.43 11.96 -26.79
N PRO A 598 -10.45 11.26 -27.37
CA PRO A 598 -9.67 11.79 -28.47
C PRO A 598 -10.51 11.90 -29.74
N ARG A 599 -10.20 12.90 -30.55
CA ARG A 599 -10.77 13.07 -31.88
C ARG A 599 -9.87 12.36 -32.89
N PHE A 600 -10.34 11.27 -33.47
CA PHE A 600 -9.60 10.53 -34.50
C PHE A 600 -9.92 11.00 -35.91
N GLU A 601 -8.95 10.96 -36.83
CA GLU A 601 -9.18 11.23 -38.27
C GLU A 601 -10.19 10.25 -38.89
N THR A 602 -10.28 9.03 -38.36
CA THR A 602 -11.19 7.96 -38.79
C THR A 602 -12.62 8.09 -38.24
N GLY A 603 -12.89 9.09 -37.40
CA GLY A 603 -14.18 9.33 -36.80
C GLY A 603 -14.21 9.33 -35.30
N LEU A 604 -15.34 9.70 -34.69
CA LEU A 604 -15.57 9.73 -33.26
C LEU A 604 -16.04 8.36 -32.76
N SER A 605 -15.50 7.93 -31.62
CA SER A 605 -16.04 6.84 -30.82
C SER A 605 -16.49 7.36 -29.45
N LEU A 606 -17.76 7.10 -29.09
CA LEU A 606 -18.27 7.41 -27.74
C LEU A 606 -18.03 6.28 -26.73
N ALA A 607 -17.24 5.26 -27.08
CA ALA A 607 -16.80 4.23 -26.15
C ALA A 607 -15.98 4.87 -25.03
N GLY A 608 -16.38 4.69 -23.79
CA GLY A 608 -15.79 5.36 -22.63
C GLY A 608 -16.55 6.61 -22.14
N ALA A 609 -17.63 7.04 -22.83
CA ALA A 609 -18.53 8.05 -22.30
C ALA A 609 -19.20 7.56 -20.99
N MET A 610 -19.45 8.49 -20.08
CA MET A 610 -19.99 8.17 -18.75
C MET A 610 -21.51 8.34 -18.73
N PRO A 611 -22.30 7.36 -18.22
CA PRO A 611 -23.73 7.53 -18.04
C PRO A 611 -24.06 8.79 -17.24
N SER A 612 -25.04 9.60 -17.72
CA SER A 612 -25.43 10.82 -17.01
C SER A 612 -25.93 10.57 -15.59
N SER A 613 -26.56 9.42 -15.34
CA SER A 613 -27.01 9.02 -14.00
C SER A 613 -25.90 8.97 -12.95
N LEU A 614 -24.68 8.56 -13.34
CA LEU A 614 -23.53 8.53 -12.45
C LEU A 614 -22.99 9.94 -12.11
N LEU A 615 -23.10 10.89 -13.05
CA LEU A 615 -22.67 12.27 -12.87
C LEU A 615 -23.69 13.12 -12.11
N LEU A 616 -24.98 12.94 -12.43
CA LEU A 616 -26.07 13.73 -11.91
C LEU A 616 -26.68 13.16 -10.62
N HIS A 617 -26.31 11.93 -10.26
CA HIS A 617 -26.90 11.19 -9.13
C HIS A 617 -28.43 11.08 -9.19
N THR A 618 -28.98 10.99 -10.41
CA THR A 618 -30.41 10.81 -10.68
C THR A 618 -30.62 9.81 -11.82
N ASP A 619 -31.65 9.00 -11.72
CA ASP A 619 -32.06 8.06 -12.77
C ASP A 619 -32.89 8.71 -13.88
N VAL A 620 -33.18 10.02 -13.78
CA VAL A 620 -33.94 10.76 -14.80
C VAL A 620 -33.08 10.95 -16.05
N PRO A 621 -33.56 10.54 -17.24
CA PRO A 621 -32.79 10.64 -18.48
C PRO A 621 -32.42 12.08 -18.86
N ALA A 622 -31.18 12.27 -19.37
CA ALA A 622 -30.76 13.55 -19.94
C ALA A 622 -31.32 13.75 -21.34
N VAL A 623 -31.82 14.97 -21.64
CA VAL A 623 -32.44 15.34 -22.90
C VAL A 623 -31.73 16.42 -23.71
N GLY A 624 -30.81 17.18 -23.08
CA GLY A 624 -30.08 18.23 -23.79
C GLY A 624 -28.97 18.85 -22.96
N LEU A 625 -28.22 19.76 -23.58
CA LEU A 625 -27.13 20.51 -23.03
C LEU A 625 -27.40 22.01 -23.05
N LEU A 626 -27.01 22.73 -22.03
CA LEU A 626 -27.20 24.17 -21.93
C LEU A 626 -25.87 24.82 -21.47
N ASP A 627 -25.49 25.90 -22.15
CA ASP A 627 -24.45 26.78 -21.63
C ASP A 627 -25.06 27.69 -20.54
N PRO A 628 -24.64 27.52 -19.26
CA PRO A 628 -25.22 28.31 -18.17
C PRO A 628 -24.83 29.80 -18.20
N GLU A 629 -23.82 30.16 -18.97
CA GLU A 629 -23.36 31.55 -19.14
C GLU A 629 -23.65 32.08 -20.55
N GLY A 630 -24.23 31.24 -21.43
CA GLY A 630 -24.54 31.57 -22.81
C GLY A 630 -25.80 32.43 -22.94
N GLU A 631 -25.84 33.25 -24.00
CA GLU A 631 -27.02 34.08 -24.36
C GLU A 631 -27.93 33.40 -25.41
N ALA A 632 -27.57 32.24 -25.96
CA ALA A 632 -28.30 31.55 -26.99
C ALA A 632 -29.70 31.13 -26.50
N VAL A 633 -30.73 31.49 -27.28
CA VAL A 633 -32.09 31.03 -27.00
C VAL A 633 -32.20 29.53 -27.23
N VAL A 634 -32.84 28.83 -26.31
CA VAL A 634 -33.07 27.37 -26.40
C VAL A 634 -34.56 27.10 -26.62
N ALA A 635 -34.87 26.00 -27.27
CA ALA A 635 -36.25 25.52 -27.43
C ALA A 635 -36.39 24.11 -26.83
N MET A 636 -37.55 23.81 -26.30
CA MET A 636 -37.88 22.53 -25.69
C MET A 636 -39.32 22.14 -25.98
N GLY A 637 -39.57 20.84 -26.05
CA GLY A 637 -40.88 20.26 -26.26
C GLY A 637 -41.17 19.15 -25.26
N THR A 638 -42.47 19.02 -24.88
CA THR A 638 -42.91 17.99 -23.92
C THR A 638 -43.68 16.85 -24.58
N ALA A 639 -43.78 15.72 -23.89
CA ALA A 639 -44.55 14.55 -24.34
C ALA A 639 -46.04 14.86 -24.59
N ARG A 640 -46.60 15.85 -23.91
CA ARG A 640 -47.98 16.34 -24.16
C ARG A 640 -48.11 17.38 -25.26
N GLY A 641 -47.01 17.66 -25.98
CA GLY A 641 -46.97 18.55 -27.10
C GLY A 641 -46.92 20.04 -26.75
N THR A 642 -46.51 20.38 -25.58
CA THR A 642 -46.19 21.76 -25.15
C THR A 642 -44.84 22.17 -25.74
N VAL A 643 -44.70 23.41 -26.20
CA VAL A 643 -43.46 24.00 -26.72
C VAL A 643 -43.07 25.25 -25.93
N LYS A 644 -41.78 25.40 -25.64
CA LYS A 644 -41.25 26.60 -25.00
C LYS A 644 -39.94 27.02 -25.64
N ARG A 645 -39.77 28.32 -25.83
CA ARG A 645 -38.45 28.92 -26.04
C ARG A 645 -38.06 29.70 -24.83
N LEU A 646 -36.84 29.56 -24.42
CA LEU A 646 -36.26 30.17 -23.21
C LEU A 646 -35.00 30.93 -23.59
N ARG A 647 -34.86 32.17 -23.07
CA ARG A 647 -33.58 32.87 -23.02
C ARG A 647 -32.93 32.46 -21.68
N PRO A 648 -31.76 31.83 -21.65
CA PRO A 648 -31.14 31.44 -20.42
C PRO A 648 -30.83 32.65 -19.52
N ASP A 649 -31.00 32.45 -18.20
CA ASP A 649 -30.56 33.37 -17.16
C ASP A 649 -29.28 32.84 -16.54
N VAL A 650 -28.28 33.68 -16.27
CA VAL A 650 -27.07 33.29 -15.52
C VAL A 650 -27.47 33.08 -14.07
N LEU A 651 -27.42 31.82 -13.60
CA LEU A 651 -27.79 31.44 -12.24
C LEU A 651 -26.57 30.83 -11.50
N GLN A 652 -26.37 31.27 -10.27
CA GLN A 652 -25.34 30.78 -9.38
C GLN A 652 -25.85 29.57 -8.55
N ARG A 653 -26.55 28.61 -9.22
CA ARG A 653 -27.12 27.41 -8.57
C ARG A 653 -26.67 26.17 -9.30
N ASP A 654 -26.57 25.07 -8.56
CA ASP A 654 -26.18 23.77 -9.12
C ASP A 654 -27.34 23.11 -9.87
N GLU A 655 -28.58 23.41 -9.48
CA GLU A 655 -29.81 22.89 -10.09
C GLU A 655 -30.88 23.98 -10.23
N TRP A 656 -31.62 24.00 -11.33
CA TRP A 656 -32.73 24.90 -11.55
C TRP A 656 -33.73 24.38 -12.60
N GLU A 657 -34.99 24.76 -12.46
CA GLU A 657 -36.04 24.49 -13.46
C GLU A 657 -35.84 25.32 -14.73
N VAL A 658 -35.97 24.71 -15.90
CA VAL A 658 -36.01 25.37 -17.22
C VAL A 658 -37.46 25.50 -17.76
N ILE A 659 -38.38 24.72 -17.23
CA ILE A 659 -39.83 24.73 -17.56
C ILE A 659 -40.62 24.21 -16.35
N ALA A 660 -41.78 24.82 -16.08
CA ALA A 660 -42.76 24.25 -15.15
C ALA A 660 -43.61 23.20 -15.89
N LEU A 661 -43.36 21.92 -15.63
CA LEU A 661 -44.11 20.81 -16.25
C LEU A 661 -45.40 20.56 -15.47
N GLU A 662 -46.47 20.13 -16.23
CA GLU A 662 -47.67 19.59 -15.63
C GLU A 662 -47.42 18.18 -15.06
N ASP A 663 -48.24 17.78 -14.08
CA ASP A 663 -48.11 16.42 -13.47
C ASP A 663 -48.17 15.32 -14.53
N GLY A 664 -47.12 14.49 -14.54
CA GLY A 664 -46.99 13.36 -15.48
C GLY A 664 -46.59 13.76 -16.90
N ASP A 665 -46.20 15.01 -17.18
CA ASP A 665 -45.53 15.42 -18.42
C ASP A 665 -44.02 15.33 -18.30
N ARG A 666 -43.29 15.23 -19.40
CA ARG A 666 -41.83 15.16 -19.45
C ARG A 666 -41.31 15.85 -20.72
N LEU A 667 -40.07 16.33 -20.66
CA LEU A 667 -39.35 16.82 -21.81
C LEU A 667 -38.98 15.65 -22.75
N VAL A 668 -39.20 15.86 -24.06
CA VAL A 668 -38.82 14.90 -25.10
C VAL A 668 -37.77 15.45 -26.07
N GLY A 669 -37.35 16.70 -25.90
CA GLY A 669 -36.26 17.32 -26.64
C GLY A 669 -35.93 18.71 -26.13
N PHE A 670 -34.65 19.07 -26.26
CA PHE A 670 -34.09 20.35 -25.84
C PHE A 670 -32.88 20.67 -26.72
N ASP A 671 -32.84 21.86 -27.34
CA ASP A 671 -31.72 22.28 -28.17
C ASP A 671 -31.64 23.81 -28.29
N GLN A 672 -30.51 24.33 -28.78
CA GLN A 672 -30.36 25.74 -29.16
C GLN A 672 -31.26 26.06 -30.32
N CYS A 673 -31.77 27.28 -30.38
CA CYS A 673 -32.79 27.66 -31.34
C CYS A 673 -32.66 29.09 -31.82
N SER A 674 -32.30 29.29 -33.10
CA SER A 674 -32.37 30.59 -33.75
C SER A 674 -33.81 30.98 -34.09
N ASP A 675 -34.06 32.26 -34.42
CA ASP A 675 -35.37 32.71 -34.88
C ASP A 675 -35.72 32.18 -36.31
N GLY A 676 -34.70 31.79 -37.06
CA GLY A 676 -34.85 31.22 -38.42
C GLY A 676 -35.11 29.71 -38.46
N ALA A 677 -34.97 29.02 -37.33
CA ALA A 677 -35.12 27.58 -37.22
C ALA A 677 -36.57 27.11 -37.35
N ASP A 678 -36.73 25.82 -37.64
CA ASP A 678 -38.02 25.11 -37.57
C ASP A 678 -38.07 24.22 -36.32
N LEU A 679 -39.18 24.30 -35.58
CA LEU A 679 -39.47 23.44 -34.43
C LEU A 679 -40.32 22.26 -34.90
N VAL A 680 -39.90 21.06 -34.52
CA VAL A 680 -40.51 19.83 -35.05
C VAL A 680 -40.95 18.91 -33.92
N PHE A 681 -42.21 18.48 -33.95
CA PHE A 681 -42.75 17.39 -33.15
C PHE A 681 -43.07 16.19 -34.00
N VAL A 682 -42.82 15.01 -33.53
CA VAL A 682 -43.28 13.74 -34.07
C VAL A 682 -44.03 12.98 -33.01
N SER A 683 -45.26 12.56 -33.27
CA SER A 683 -46.11 11.82 -32.33
C SER A 683 -46.13 10.32 -32.59
N SER A 684 -46.49 9.55 -31.56
CA SER A 684 -46.56 8.09 -31.61
C SER A 684 -47.56 7.55 -32.62
N ASP A 685 -48.57 8.34 -32.99
CA ASP A 685 -49.56 8.05 -34.06
C ASP A 685 -49.14 8.52 -35.45
N ALA A 686 -47.82 8.71 -35.64
CA ALA A 686 -47.16 9.08 -36.90
C ALA A 686 -47.61 10.41 -37.46
N GLN A 687 -47.87 11.43 -36.63
CA GLN A 687 -48.05 12.82 -37.08
C GLN A 687 -46.76 13.62 -36.87
N LEU A 688 -46.39 14.46 -37.84
CA LEU A 688 -45.27 15.41 -37.75
C LEU A 688 -45.81 16.83 -37.90
N LEU A 689 -45.44 17.68 -36.92
CA LEU A 689 -45.75 19.11 -36.98
C LEU A 689 -44.43 19.89 -37.09
N ARG A 690 -44.27 20.62 -38.20
CA ARG A 690 -43.21 21.59 -38.48
C ARG A 690 -43.76 22.99 -38.25
N THR A 691 -43.11 23.77 -37.37
CA THR A 691 -43.51 25.13 -36.99
C THR A 691 -42.32 26.09 -36.97
N PRO A 692 -42.32 27.22 -37.68
CA PRO A 692 -41.25 28.21 -37.59
C PRO A 692 -41.04 28.69 -36.14
N ALA A 693 -39.80 28.74 -35.64
CA ALA A 693 -39.47 29.13 -34.28
C ALA A 693 -39.92 30.57 -33.94
N ALA A 694 -39.92 31.46 -34.89
CA ALA A 694 -40.43 32.84 -34.74
C ALA A 694 -41.91 32.92 -34.29
N LYS A 695 -42.73 31.84 -34.50
CA LYS A 695 -44.12 31.78 -34.00
C LYS A 695 -44.22 31.40 -32.51
N VAL A 696 -43.11 31.07 -31.87
CA VAL A 696 -43.02 30.73 -30.44
C VAL A 696 -42.18 31.80 -29.76
N ARG A 697 -42.80 32.74 -29.05
CA ARG A 697 -42.08 33.80 -28.35
C ARG A 697 -41.26 33.22 -27.18
N PRO A 698 -40.05 33.71 -26.89
CA PRO A 698 -39.31 33.36 -25.69
C PRO A 698 -40.08 33.70 -24.41
N GLN A 699 -40.04 32.84 -23.42
CA GLN A 699 -40.65 32.96 -22.10
C GLN A 699 -39.63 32.90 -20.98
N GLY A 700 -40.00 33.34 -19.80
CA GLY A 700 -39.15 33.17 -18.59
C GLY A 700 -39.10 31.69 -18.13
N ARG A 701 -38.11 31.31 -17.35
CA ARG A 701 -37.85 29.93 -16.92
C ARG A 701 -39.00 29.26 -16.16
N THR A 702 -39.74 29.99 -15.34
CA THR A 702 -40.89 29.46 -14.55
C THR A 702 -42.19 29.34 -15.36
N ALA A 703 -42.23 29.68 -16.65
CA ALA A 703 -43.40 29.53 -17.47
C ALA A 703 -43.55 28.08 -17.95
N GLY A 704 -44.78 27.59 -18.03
CA GLY A 704 -45.13 26.25 -18.50
C GLY A 704 -45.09 26.02 -20.00
N GLY A 705 -44.69 27.00 -20.81
CA GLY A 705 -44.73 26.94 -22.29
C GLY A 705 -46.08 27.35 -22.90
N MET A 706 -46.28 26.91 -24.13
CA MET A 706 -47.52 27.16 -24.88
C MET A 706 -47.87 25.95 -25.74
N ALA A 707 -49.14 25.84 -26.24
CA ALA A 707 -49.56 24.75 -27.10
C ALA A 707 -48.69 24.67 -28.37
N GLY A 708 -47.93 23.62 -28.53
CA GLY A 708 -47.07 23.28 -29.66
C GLY A 708 -47.81 22.38 -30.66
N MET A 709 -48.04 21.13 -30.31
CA MET A 709 -48.73 20.13 -31.13
C MET A 709 -50.00 19.67 -30.43
N LYS A 710 -51.09 19.54 -31.21
CA LYS A 710 -52.32 18.92 -30.72
C LYS A 710 -52.24 17.43 -30.97
N LEU A 711 -52.23 16.64 -29.92
CA LEU A 711 -52.16 15.19 -29.96
C LEU A 711 -53.57 14.56 -30.05
N ASN A 712 -53.67 13.41 -30.69
CA ASN A 712 -54.86 12.58 -30.67
C ASN A 712 -55.00 11.86 -29.31
N SER A 713 -56.23 11.36 -29.02
CA SER A 713 -56.43 10.60 -27.75
C SER A 713 -55.54 9.36 -27.68
N GLY A 714 -54.74 9.25 -26.64
CA GLY A 714 -53.82 8.15 -26.42
C GLY A 714 -52.46 8.27 -27.14
N ALA A 715 -52.23 9.35 -27.91
CA ALA A 715 -50.93 9.63 -28.53
C ALA A 715 -50.06 10.55 -27.64
N GLU A 716 -48.76 10.39 -27.73
CA GLU A 716 -47.75 11.25 -27.09
C GLU A 716 -46.74 11.74 -28.14
N ALA A 717 -46.09 12.85 -27.89
CA ALA A 717 -44.95 13.26 -28.70
C ALA A 717 -43.75 12.42 -28.32
N LEU A 718 -43.17 11.73 -29.31
CA LEU A 718 -41.99 10.87 -29.14
C LEU A 718 -40.70 11.67 -29.06
N GLY A 719 -40.67 12.85 -29.70
CA GLY A 719 -39.50 13.71 -29.71
C GLY A 719 -39.80 15.10 -30.20
N PHE A 720 -38.88 15.99 -29.87
CA PHE A 720 -38.87 17.38 -30.31
C PHE A 720 -37.46 17.73 -30.81
N TRP A 721 -37.34 18.42 -31.93
CA TRP A 721 -36.10 18.81 -32.58
C TRP A 721 -36.15 20.25 -33.07
N VAL A 722 -34.97 20.88 -33.09
CA VAL A 722 -34.73 22.18 -33.72
C VAL A 722 -33.96 21.95 -35.01
N VAL A 723 -34.49 22.43 -36.14
CA VAL A 723 -33.90 22.27 -37.47
C VAL A 723 -33.46 23.64 -37.99
N GLU A 724 -32.15 23.93 -37.98
CA GLU A 724 -31.57 25.18 -38.46
C GLU A 724 -31.41 25.19 -39.99
N ALA A 725 -31.11 24.05 -40.61
CA ALA A 725 -30.90 23.89 -42.05
C ALA A 725 -31.90 22.88 -42.66
N PRO A 726 -33.12 23.27 -42.96
CA PRO A 726 -34.18 22.37 -43.46
C PRO A 726 -33.82 21.56 -44.72
N ILE A 727 -32.98 22.12 -45.59
CA ILE A 727 -32.60 21.49 -46.86
C ILE A 727 -31.70 20.24 -46.66
N ASP A 728 -30.91 20.26 -45.62
CA ASP A 728 -29.98 19.19 -45.30
C ASP A 728 -30.57 18.17 -44.30
N ALA A 729 -31.79 18.38 -43.84
CA ALA A 729 -32.39 17.55 -42.80
C ALA A 729 -33.23 16.41 -43.39
N ILE A 730 -33.28 15.30 -42.65
CA ILE A 730 -34.13 14.13 -42.88
C ILE A 730 -34.95 13.78 -41.64
N VAL A 731 -36.03 13.09 -41.88
CA VAL A 731 -36.91 12.50 -40.87
C VAL A 731 -36.78 10.98 -40.95
N VAL A 732 -36.41 10.35 -39.86
CA VAL A 732 -36.37 8.90 -39.73
C VAL A 732 -37.46 8.46 -38.76
N THR A 733 -38.28 7.53 -39.15
CA THR A 733 -39.38 6.99 -38.32
C THR A 733 -39.35 5.46 -38.32
N VAL A 734 -39.53 4.86 -37.15
CA VAL A 734 -39.53 3.42 -36.93
C VAL A 734 -40.90 3.03 -36.38
N ALA A 735 -41.63 2.22 -37.14
CA ALA A 735 -42.95 1.72 -36.74
C ALA A 735 -42.86 0.31 -36.17
N ALA A 736 -43.64 0.03 -35.14
CA ALA A 736 -43.71 -1.24 -34.45
C ALA A 736 -45.11 -1.57 -33.94
N ALA A 737 -45.35 -2.80 -33.49
CA ALA A 737 -46.58 -3.23 -32.87
C ALA A 737 -46.54 -3.05 -31.33
N LEU A 738 -47.62 -2.53 -30.76
CA LEU A 738 -47.77 -2.41 -29.31
C LEU A 738 -47.80 -3.82 -28.67
N GLY A 739 -46.85 -4.10 -27.77
CA GLY A 739 -46.80 -5.37 -27.04
C GLY A 739 -46.01 -6.49 -27.73
N ALA A 740 -45.35 -6.26 -28.85
CA ALA A 740 -44.37 -7.17 -29.40
C ALA A 740 -43.13 -7.20 -28.49
N LEU A 741 -42.58 -8.42 -28.19
CA LEU A 741 -41.31 -8.52 -27.51
C LEU A 741 -40.20 -7.88 -28.38
N PRO A 742 -39.24 -7.18 -27.80
CA PRO A 742 -38.14 -6.61 -28.57
C PRO A 742 -37.47 -7.65 -29.48
N GLY A 743 -37.45 -7.36 -30.81
CA GLY A 743 -36.83 -8.24 -31.79
C GLY A 743 -37.79 -9.33 -32.39
N THR A 744 -39.07 -9.42 -31.97
CA THR A 744 -40.02 -10.44 -32.48
C THR A 744 -41.08 -9.92 -33.41
N GLY A 745 -41.29 -8.60 -33.50
CA GLY A 745 -42.27 -7.96 -34.39
C GLY A 745 -41.66 -7.53 -35.73
N GLN A 746 -42.48 -7.42 -36.80
CA GLN A 746 -42.04 -6.73 -38.01
C GLN A 746 -41.89 -5.25 -37.70
N THR A 747 -40.63 -4.75 -37.76
CA THR A 747 -40.32 -3.32 -37.60
C THR A 747 -40.02 -2.74 -38.96
N THR A 748 -40.64 -1.60 -39.29
CA THR A 748 -40.33 -0.90 -40.54
C THR A 748 -39.72 0.47 -40.25
N VAL A 749 -38.77 0.85 -41.10
CA VAL A 749 -38.09 2.14 -41.05
C VAL A 749 -38.35 2.93 -42.29
N LYS A 750 -38.59 4.21 -42.10
CA LYS A 750 -38.78 5.14 -43.23
C LYS A 750 -37.88 6.34 -43.05
N VAL A 751 -37.20 6.73 -44.13
CA VAL A 751 -36.39 7.94 -44.22
C VAL A 751 -37.05 8.87 -45.23
N THR A 752 -37.29 10.15 -44.86
CA THR A 752 -37.95 11.12 -45.71
C THR A 752 -37.22 12.46 -45.65
N PRO A 753 -36.99 13.15 -46.80
CA PRO A 753 -36.45 14.51 -46.78
C PRO A 753 -37.37 15.45 -45.98
N PHE A 754 -36.78 16.25 -45.08
CA PHE A 754 -37.53 17.14 -44.19
C PHE A 754 -38.35 18.17 -44.96
N GLU A 755 -37.88 18.59 -46.15
CA GLU A 755 -38.59 19.53 -47.03
C GLU A 755 -39.98 19.05 -47.52
N CYS A 756 -40.20 17.73 -47.54
CA CYS A 756 -41.50 17.16 -47.89
C CYS A 756 -42.60 17.49 -46.85
N TYR A 757 -42.26 18.07 -45.71
CA TYR A 757 -43.19 18.42 -44.65
C TYR A 757 -43.50 19.93 -44.68
N PRO A 758 -44.75 20.33 -44.87
CA PRO A 758 -45.10 21.74 -44.92
C PRO A 758 -45.04 22.42 -43.56
N ALA A 759 -44.52 23.64 -43.51
CA ALA A 759 -44.54 24.44 -42.28
C ALA A 759 -46.00 24.88 -41.97
N LYS A 760 -46.41 24.68 -40.70
CA LYS A 760 -47.74 25.02 -40.19
C LYS A 760 -47.68 25.94 -38.97
N GLY A 761 -48.80 26.39 -38.50
CA GLY A 761 -48.92 27.10 -37.24
C GLY A 761 -48.81 26.14 -36.04
N ARG A 762 -48.35 26.66 -34.87
CA ARG A 762 -48.36 25.91 -33.62
C ARG A 762 -49.78 25.53 -33.20
N GLY A 763 -49.96 24.48 -32.40
CA GLY A 763 -51.25 23.99 -31.92
C GLY A 763 -52.05 23.16 -32.96
N GLY A 764 -51.49 22.84 -34.15
CA GLY A 764 -52.04 21.90 -35.11
C GLY A 764 -51.69 20.42 -34.81
N GLN A 765 -52.38 19.49 -35.47
CA GLN A 765 -52.15 18.05 -35.41
C GLN A 765 -50.95 17.60 -36.24
N GLY A 766 -50.42 18.47 -37.13
CA GLY A 766 -49.36 18.07 -38.06
C GLY A 766 -49.86 17.44 -39.37
N VAL A 767 -49.01 16.62 -39.98
CA VAL A 767 -49.27 15.80 -41.16
C VAL A 767 -48.69 14.41 -40.93
N ARG A 768 -49.32 13.40 -41.58
CA ARG A 768 -48.84 12.01 -41.46
C ARG A 768 -47.42 11.88 -42.01
N CYS A 769 -46.51 11.26 -41.22
CA CYS A 769 -45.13 11.02 -41.61
C CYS A 769 -44.81 9.57 -41.98
N GLN A 770 -45.68 8.60 -41.55
CA GLN A 770 -45.57 7.21 -41.97
C GLN A 770 -46.97 6.57 -41.99
N ARG A 771 -47.21 5.66 -42.94
CA ARG A 771 -48.39 4.80 -42.97
C ARG A 771 -48.02 3.46 -42.34
N PHE A 772 -48.78 3.05 -41.33
CA PHE A 772 -48.59 1.76 -40.68
C PHE A 772 -48.98 0.63 -41.59
N LEU A 773 -48.18 -0.44 -41.61
CA LEU A 773 -48.50 -1.70 -42.25
C LEU A 773 -49.39 -2.57 -41.33
N ARG A 774 -49.97 -3.66 -41.91
CA ARG A 774 -50.74 -4.59 -41.10
C ARG A 774 -49.89 -5.19 -39.97
N GLY A 775 -50.27 -4.92 -38.73
CA GLY A 775 -49.56 -5.34 -37.54
C GLY A 775 -48.70 -4.28 -36.87
N GLU A 776 -48.61 -3.08 -37.45
CA GLU A 776 -48.02 -1.88 -36.83
C GLU A 776 -49.17 -0.97 -36.34
N ASP A 777 -49.00 -0.35 -35.20
CA ASP A 777 -50.00 0.52 -34.61
C ASP A 777 -49.44 1.84 -34.07
N ARG A 778 -48.12 1.94 -33.93
CA ARG A 778 -47.44 3.14 -33.43
C ARG A 778 -46.02 3.29 -33.99
N LEU A 779 -45.49 4.53 -33.91
CA LEU A 779 -44.05 4.74 -34.00
C LEU A 779 -43.43 4.44 -32.66
N ASP A 780 -42.28 3.75 -32.68
CA ASP A 780 -41.48 3.44 -31.52
C ASP A 780 -40.30 4.44 -31.37
N ILE A 781 -39.66 4.78 -32.50
CA ILE A 781 -38.58 5.75 -32.56
C ILE A 781 -38.85 6.74 -33.67
N ALA A 782 -38.54 8.01 -33.40
CA ALA A 782 -38.47 9.08 -34.41
C ALA A 782 -37.17 9.86 -34.22
N TRP A 783 -36.61 10.37 -35.32
CA TRP A 783 -35.45 11.25 -35.30
C TRP A 783 -35.53 12.24 -36.45
N VAL A 784 -35.11 13.49 -36.15
CA VAL A 784 -35.04 14.55 -37.17
C VAL A 784 -33.69 15.24 -36.99
N GLY A 785 -32.90 15.28 -38.06
CA GLY A 785 -31.56 15.88 -38.01
C GLY A 785 -30.90 15.95 -39.38
N THR A 786 -29.68 16.46 -39.40
CA THR A 786 -28.89 16.66 -40.62
C THR A 786 -28.39 15.32 -41.21
N ARG A 787 -28.39 15.20 -42.55
CA ARG A 787 -27.82 14.04 -43.27
C ARG A 787 -26.32 13.85 -42.97
N PRO A 788 -25.87 12.57 -42.98
CA PRO A 788 -26.60 11.32 -43.00
C PRO A 788 -27.09 10.92 -41.62
N GLY A 789 -28.35 10.52 -41.48
CA GLY A 789 -28.81 9.91 -40.22
C GLY A 789 -28.16 8.56 -40.00
N ARG A 790 -27.89 8.19 -38.75
CA ARG A 790 -27.22 6.96 -38.37
C ARG A 790 -27.97 6.24 -37.27
N ALA A 791 -28.19 4.96 -37.50
CA ALA A 791 -28.89 4.13 -36.55
C ALA A 791 -27.94 3.09 -35.96
N ALA A 792 -28.16 2.77 -34.70
CA ALA A 792 -27.45 1.72 -33.98
C ALA A 792 -28.42 0.77 -33.28
N SER A 793 -28.04 -0.50 -33.17
CA SER A 793 -28.68 -1.52 -32.34
C SER A 793 -28.34 -1.36 -30.85
N ALA A 794 -28.97 -2.14 -29.99
CA ALA A 794 -28.78 -2.06 -28.54
C ALA A 794 -27.34 -2.38 -28.07
N ASP A 795 -26.58 -3.12 -28.87
CA ASP A 795 -25.17 -3.41 -28.64
C ASP A 795 -24.20 -2.38 -29.24
N GLY A 796 -24.76 -1.27 -29.83
CA GLY A 796 -23.97 -0.23 -30.45
C GLY A 796 -23.54 -0.51 -31.90
N SER A 797 -23.90 -1.66 -32.48
CA SER A 797 -23.58 -1.99 -33.85
C SER A 797 -24.35 -1.10 -34.84
N PRO A 798 -23.74 -0.59 -35.93
CA PRO A 798 -24.40 0.27 -36.90
C PRO A 798 -25.48 -0.53 -37.67
N VAL A 799 -26.63 0.12 -37.86
CA VAL A 799 -27.75 -0.40 -38.65
C VAL A 799 -27.94 0.50 -39.89
N GLU A 800 -27.93 -0.10 -41.09
CA GLU A 800 -28.16 0.65 -42.33
C GLU A 800 -29.60 1.14 -42.38
N LEU A 801 -29.77 2.44 -42.66
CA LEU A 801 -31.08 3.03 -42.92
C LEU A 801 -31.46 2.84 -44.40
N PRO A 802 -32.77 2.69 -44.72
CA PRO A 802 -33.20 2.56 -46.10
C PRO A 802 -33.02 3.87 -46.89
N GLN A 803 -33.08 3.81 -48.21
CA GLN A 803 -33.04 4.98 -49.09
C GLN A 803 -34.17 5.94 -48.77
N GLU A 804 -33.97 7.23 -49.03
CA GLU A 804 -34.95 8.27 -48.81
C GLU A 804 -36.21 8.07 -49.72
N ASP A 805 -37.41 8.20 -49.14
CA ASP A 805 -38.69 8.18 -49.83
C ASP A 805 -39.32 9.55 -49.72
N GLU A 806 -39.47 10.26 -50.85
CA GLU A 806 -40.12 11.60 -50.94
C GLU A 806 -41.60 11.58 -50.61
N ARG A 807 -42.26 10.41 -50.59
CA ARG A 807 -43.67 10.27 -50.21
C ARG A 807 -43.78 10.35 -48.68
N ARG A 808 -44.11 11.52 -48.14
CA ARG A 808 -44.22 11.76 -46.70
C ARG A 808 -45.13 10.78 -45.96
N ASP A 809 -46.22 10.30 -46.63
CA ASP A 809 -47.23 9.40 -46.06
C ASP A 809 -47.07 7.93 -46.50
N GLY A 810 -45.95 7.57 -47.10
CA GLY A 810 -45.61 6.19 -47.48
C GLY A 810 -45.41 5.26 -46.27
N SER A 811 -45.38 3.97 -46.56
CA SER A 811 -45.05 2.96 -45.52
C SER A 811 -43.52 2.81 -45.38
N GLY A 812 -43.05 2.33 -44.24
CA GLY A 812 -41.64 2.00 -44.03
C GLY A 812 -41.23 0.71 -44.75
N VAL A 813 -39.91 0.48 -44.80
CA VAL A 813 -39.26 -0.72 -45.33
C VAL A 813 -38.88 -1.65 -44.13
N PRO A 814 -39.17 -2.96 -44.22
CA PRO A 814 -38.77 -3.89 -43.15
C PRO A 814 -37.27 -3.93 -42.98
N ILE A 815 -36.84 -3.98 -41.74
CA ILE A 815 -35.41 -4.12 -41.33
C ILE A 815 -35.16 -5.40 -40.61
N THR A 816 -33.92 -5.91 -40.70
CA THR A 816 -33.50 -7.19 -40.12
C THR A 816 -33.03 -7.05 -38.67
N PHE A 817 -32.53 -5.87 -38.30
CA PHE A 817 -32.00 -5.60 -36.97
C PHE A 817 -32.79 -4.51 -36.28
N ALA A 818 -33.10 -4.70 -35.00
CA ALA A 818 -33.82 -3.70 -34.22
C ALA A 818 -32.91 -2.45 -34.00
N ILE A 819 -33.47 -1.25 -34.25
CA ILE A 819 -32.82 0.02 -33.96
C ILE A 819 -33.11 0.39 -32.51
N ALA A 820 -32.09 0.74 -31.77
CA ALA A 820 -32.17 1.23 -30.38
C ALA A 820 -31.95 2.75 -30.30
N SER A 821 -31.12 3.32 -31.19
CA SER A 821 -30.83 4.76 -31.21
C SER A 821 -30.62 5.27 -32.63
N ILE A 822 -30.92 6.54 -32.85
CA ILE A 822 -30.63 7.27 -34.08
C ILE A 822 -30.06 8.63 -33.71
N GLY A 823 -29.00 9.05 -34.43
CA GLY A 823 -28.35 10.34 -34.14
C GLY A 823 -27.35 10.79 -35.21
#